data_275b07ee7377c1d3cfb779ccfa7ac162
#
_entry.id   275b07ee7377c1d3cfb779ccfa7ac162
#
_cell.length_a   1.000
_cell.length_b   1.000
_cell.length_c   1.000
_cell.angle_alpha   90.00
_cell.angle_beta   90.00
_cell.angle_gamma   90.00
#
_symmetry.space_group_name_H-M   'P 1'
#
loop_
_entity.id
_entity.type
_entity.pdbx_description
1 polymer ?
#
loop_
_entity_poly.entity_id
_entity_poly.type
_entity_poly.pdbx_seq_one_letter_code
_entity_poly.pdbx_strand_id
1 'polypeptide(L)'
;EKGANYGWSIVEASQSVHPEWERGPTKIVPATVAHPHTEARSITGGAVYVGDRLSELKGAYLYADYVTGKVWGVRHDGKKVTWLKELVDTSLQVICFGTDHDDELYMMDYVGGTLHRLVSTTAATANQEFPTKLSETGLFTSVEGHQLAPGVIPYSINAEPWADHAIAERFVGLPGMTQLGVYKKSNAQQGFFEGNWSFPKDGILAKTISLEMRKGDPQSRRRIETQVLHFDGSAWQAYNYIWNGQQTDARLAGHEGTDRTFTVEDPTAPGGKRQQRWHHASRTECILCHTTRGGSIYGFTIDQVNREHDYGGVTDNQLRTLNHIGLFSEPLADQLPKMPNPLDEAANLEQRARAYLHINCATCHRRGGGGTAHMDIRYALSLDKSNLLGARPTQGTFGIYGARVLAPADPYRSVLLYRMAKLGRGRMPHFGSQVVDRVGLQLVHDWIDSLSQDLAPEGTADKTAREIKQQHRGLVMELSQNSLDVDRRRAIVTELLESSSGALQLVMALGHHQRPLPEQARKEVIQAGSEHADVRIRDLFESFVPVSQRVQRLGTVIRPDAILARPGNAAAGRELFLKGAGVQCRNCHRVAGQGNQLGPDLDGIAKKNDRRALIETILEPSRKIDPKYRTYLVETVQGQVYTGLLASRSDQEVVLRDATRKEIRIAAEDVDLLTPQPKSLMPELLLKDMTLQQVADLLAFLASLK
;
A
#
# COMPACT_ATOMS: atom_id res chain seq x y z
N GLU A 1 32.78 16.54 -12.35
CA GLU A 1 34.21 16.94 -12.33
C GLU A 1 35.02 15.84 -11.68
N LYS A 2 36.16 15.45 -12.32
CA LYS A 2 37.05 14.41 -11.79
C LYS A 2 37.64 14.88 -10.45
N GLY A 3 37.48 14.07 -9.39
CA GLY A 3 37.97 14.40 -8.06
C GLY A 3 37.07 15.32 -7.23
N ALA A 4 35.89 15.70 -7.73
CA ALA A 4 34.91 16.45 -6.95
C ALA A 4 34.28 15.58 -5.86
N ASN A 5 34.05 16.19 -4.70
CA ASN A 5 33.31 15.54 -3.62
C ASN A 5 31.81 15.73 -3.83
N TYR A 6 31.12 14.69 -4.28
CA TYR A 6 29.64 14.70 -4.45
C TYR A 6 28.88 14.35 -3.17
N GLY A 7 29.62 14.24 -2.06
CA GLY A 7 29.05 14.10 -0.75
C GLY A 7 28.54 12.70 -0.42
N TRP A 8 28.62 11.77 -1.33
CA TRP A 8 28.31 10.39 -1.04
C TRP A 8 29.35 9.80 -0.08
N SER A 9 28.98 9.27 1.05
CA SER A 9 27.62 8.96 1.58
C SER A 9 27.12 9.99 2.62
N ILE A 10 27.69 11.20 2.66
CA ILE A 10 27.27 12.25 3.61
C ILE A 10 26.02 12.95 3.15
N VAL A 11 25.88 13.16 1.82
CA VAL A 11 24.67 13.75 1.22
C VAL A 11 24.21 12.95 0.02
N GLU A 12 22.90 12.95 -0.24
CA GLU A 12 22.25 12.46 -1.45
C GLU A 12 21.29 13.53 -1.96
N ALA A 13 21.48 13.97 -3.19
CA ALA A 13 20.77 15.13 -3.72
C ALA A 13 20.91 16.35 -2.78
N SER A 14 19.78 16.90 -2.31
CA SER A 14 19.75 17.98 -1.30
C SER A 14 19.74 17.47 0.15
N GLN A 15 19.79 16.17 0.35
CA GLN A 15 19.62 15.53 1.67
C GLN A 15 20.96 15.16 2.29
N SER A 16 21.12 15.46 3.58
CA SER A 16 22.25 14.97 4.37
C SER A 16 21.91 13.59 4.91
N VAL A 17 22.78 12.62 4.63
CA VAL A 17 22.56 11.21 4.90
C VAL A 17 23.36 10.73 6.10
N HIS A 18 24.65 11.07 6.13
CA HIS A 18 25.55 10.85 7.25
C HIS A 18 26.05 12.19 7.78
N PRO A 19 25.18 12.92 8.40
CA PRO A 19 25.52 14.23 8.93
C PRO A 19 26.52 14.15 10.10
N GLU A 20 26.65 12.98 10.76
CA GLU A 20 27.60 12.68 11.81
C GLU A 20 29.03 12.40 11.31
N TRP A 21 29.20 12.18 10.01
CA TRP A 21 30.53 11.97 9.44
C TRP A 21 31.24 13.29 9.19
N GLU A 22 32.52 13.30 9.45
CA GLU A 22 33.35 14.44 9.09
C GLU A 22 33.28 14.66 7.60
N ARG A 23 32.88 15.87 7.23
CA ARG A 23 32.80 16.30 5.83
C ARG A 23 34.20 16.51 5.30
N GLY A 24 35.15 15.79 5.38
CA GLY A 24 36.46 16.02 4.83
C GLY A 24 36.76 17.48 4.36
N PRO A 25 37.95 17.83 4.01
CA PRO A 25 38.31 19.21 3.67
C PRO A 25 37.69 19.72 2.36
N THR A 26 37.14 18.80 1.52
CA THR A 26 36.64 19.16 0.19
C THR A 26 35.15 19.50 0.24
N LYS A 27 34.80 20.67 -0.33
CA LYS A 27 33.38 21.11 -0.42
C LYS A 27 32.54 20.09 -1.19
N ILE A 28 31.39 19.75 -0.63
CA ILE A 28 30.42 18.88 -1.29
C ILE A 28 29.75 19.65 -2.44
N VAL A 29 29.75 19.05 -3.63
CA VAL A 29 29.02 19.53 -4.80
C VAL A 29 27.60 18.99 -4.73
N PRO A 30 26.56 19.83 -4.74
CA PRO A 30 25.19 19.40 -4.67
C PRO A 30 24.75 18.60 -5.90
N ALA A 31 23.72 17.76 -5.75
CA ALA A 31 23.13 17.05 -6.89
C ALA A 31 22.59 18.03 -7.93
N THR A 32 22.85 17.74 -9.19
CA THR A 32 22.40 18.55 -10.33
C THR A 32 20.91 18.37 -10.60
N VAL A 33 20.40 17.14 -10.46
CA VAL A 33 18.99 16.75 -10.61
C VAL A 33 18.61 15.83 -9.47
N ALA A 34 17.41 15.98 -8.97
CA ALA A 34 16.79 15.07 -8.00
C ALA A 34 15.33 14.81 -8.41
N HIS A 35 14.92 13.55 -8.39
CA HIS A 35 13.57 13.11 -8.68
C HIS A 35 12.85 12.69 -7.41
N PRO A 36 11.58 13.08 -7.18
CA PRO A 36 10.79 12.53 -6.10
C PRO A 36 10.45 11.07 -6.37
N HIS A 37 10.20 10.28 -5.32
CA HIS A 37 9.85 8.87 -5.46
C HIS A 37 8.49 8.60 -6.11
N THR A 38 7.69 9.62 -6.34
CA THR A 38 6.50 9.56 -7.20
C THR A 38 6.85 9.52 -8.69
N GLU A 39 8.08 9.90 -9.05
CA GLU A 39 8.56 9.97 -10.43
C GLU A 39 9.64 8.92 -10.74
N ALA A 40 10.57 8.71 -9.81
CA ALA A 40 11.64 7.72 -9.93
C ALA A 40 11.91 7.06 -8.57
N ARG A 41 12.37 5.81 -8.57
CA ARG A 41 12.51 5.00 -7.35
C ARG A 41 13.92 4.52 -7.08
N SER A 42 14.67 4.29 -8.14
CA SER A 42 16.03 3.74 -8.07
C SER A 42 16.79 4.18 -9.29
N ILE A 43 17.36 5.37 -9.22
CA ILE A 43 18.12 5.95 -10.34
C ILE A 43 19.34 5.08 -10.64
N THR A 44 19.41 4.64 -11.88
CA THR A 44 20.60 4.01 -12.47
C THR A 44 21.44 5.07 -13.17
N GLY A 45 22.68 5.16 -12.76
CA GLY A 45 23.65 6.06 -13.38
C GLY A 45 23.82 5.77 -14.85
N GLY A 46 24.23 6.76 -15.61
CA GLY A 46 24.22 6.81 -17.06
C GLY A 46 25.57 7.24 -17.65
N ALA A 47 25.48 7.78 -18.82
CA ALA A 47 26.61 8.29 -19.55
C ALA A 47 26.26 9.56 -20.34
N VAL A 48 27.26 10.36 -20.69
CA VAL A 48 27.06 11.44 -21.66
C VAL A 48 26.92 10.80 -23.03
N TYR A 49 25.85 11.13 -23.72
CA TYR A 49 25.66 10.67 -25.10
C TYR A 49 26.59 11.44 -26.03
N VAL A 50 27.50 10.73 -26.68
CA VAL A 50 28.47 11.29 -27.62
C VAL A 50 28.32 10.72 -29.04
N GLY A 51 27.47 9.72 -29.21
CA GLY A 51 27.16 9.13 -30.51
C GLY A 51 26.54 10.10 -31.50
N ASP A 52 26.48 9.71 -32.74
CA ASP A 52 26.03 10.58 -33.85
C ASP A 52 24.58 10.28 -34.31
N ARG A 53 23.97 9.14 -33.91
CA ARG A 53 22.64 8.73 -34.38
C ARG A 53 21.51 9.59 -33.86
N LEU A 54 21.67 10.14 -32.65
CA LEU A 54 20.69 11.02 -32.00
C LEU A 54 21.33 12.38 -31.71
N SER A 55 21.57 13.14 -32.81
CA SER A 55 22.28 14.42 -32.75
C SER A 55 21.65 15.41 -31.77
N GLU A 56 20.34 15.33 -31.56
CA GLU A 56 19.60 16.14 -30.58
C GLU A 56 19.92 15.80 -29.12
N LEU A 57 20.50 14.61 -28.84
CA LEU A 57 20.93 14.20 -27.53
C LEU A 57 22.41 14.40 -27.29
N LYS A 58 23.22 14.71 -28.32
CA LYS A 58 24.65 14.85 -28.21
C LYS A 58 25.04 15.84 -27.13
N GLY A 59 25.87 15.39 -26.17
CA GLY A 59 26.28 16.15 -25.00
C GLY A 59 25.30 16.15 -23.83
N ALA A 60 24.15 15.48 -23.95
CA ALA A 60 23.25 15.24 -22.81
C ALA A 60 23.74 14.05 -21.97
N TYR A 61 23.69 14.16 -20.66
CA TYR A 61 23.85 13.01 -19.76
C TYR A 61 22.53 12.25 -19.69
N LEU A 62 22.54 10.97 -20.07
CA LEU A 62 21.38 10.08 -20.06
C LEU A 62 21.47 9.16 -18.84
N TYR A 63 20.33 8.98 -18.16
CA TYR A 63 20.20 8.12 -16.99
C TYR A 63 18.78 7.56 -16.92
N ALA A 64 18.59 6.50 -16.13
CA ALA A 64 17.30 5.80 -16.05
C ALA A 64 16.90 5.53 -14.61
N ASP A 65 15.69 5.05 -14.43
CA ASP A 65 15.22 4.46 -13.16
C ASP A 65 14.96 2.96 -13.32
N TYR A 66 15.56 2.18 -12.45
CA TYR A 66 15.44 0.72 -12.47
C TYR A 66 14.01 0.22 -12.24
N VAL A 67 13.22 0.94 -11.41
CA VAL A 67 11.88 0.48 -11.00
C VAL A 67 10.82 0.91 -12.00
N THR A 68 10.90 2.15 -12.49
CA THR A 68 9.88 2.71 -13.38
C THR A 68 10.19 2.52 -14.87
N GLY A 69 11.44 2.20 -15.21
CA GLY A 69 11.88 2.05 -16.59
C GLY A 69 11.99 3.37 -17.38
N LYS A 70 11.82 4.49 -16.71
CA LYS A 70 11.93 5.82 -17.31
C LYS A 70 13.39 6.17 -17.61
N VAL A 71 13.61 6.87 -18.72
CA VAL A 71 14.94 7.37 -19.11
C VAL A 71 14.87 8.87 -19.30
N TRP A 72 15.79 9.58 -18.69
CA TRP A 72 15.92 11.03 -18.80
C TRP A 72 17.22 11.45 -19.46
N GLY A 73 17.19 12.65 -20.05
CA GLY A 73 18.36 13.36 -20.49
C GLY A 73 18.46 14.71 -19.78
N VAL A 74 19.68 15.08 -19.39
CA VAL A 74 19.97 16.37 -18.75
C VAL A 74 21.17 17.05 -19.40
N ARG A 75 21.09 18.37 -19.55
CA ARG A 75 22.22 19.23 -19.91
C ARG A 75 22.45 20.27 -18.83
N HIS A 76 23.74 20.59 -18.61
CA HIS A 76 24.17 21.51 -17.59
C HIS A 76 25.28 22.42 -18.14
N ASP A 77 25.20 23.72 -17.87
CA ASP A 77 26.15 24.73 -18.36
C ASP A 77 27.28 25.01 -17.39
N GLY A 78 27.47 24.16 -16.37
CA GLY A 78 28.41 24.34 -15.29
C GLY A 78 27.87 25.12 -14.08
N LYS A 79 26.70 25.79 -14.23
CA LYS A 79 26.05 26.58 -13.15
C LYS A 79 24.66 26.08 -12.85
N LYS A 80 23.87 25.70 -13.85
CA LYS A 80 22.49 25.26 -13.74
C LYS A 80 22.12 24.23 -14.79
N VAL A 81 21.06 23.47 -14.53
CA VAL A 81 20.40 22.63 -15.54
C VAL A 81 19.79 23.53 -16.60
N THR A 82 20.20 23.35 -17.84
CA THR A 82 19.68 24.10 -18.99
C THR A 82 18.61 23.34 -19.74
N TRP A 83 18.59 22.01 -19.61
CA TRP A 83 17.61 21.15 -20.21
C TRP A 83 17.49 19.85 -19.39
N LEU A 84 16.27 19.46 -19.10
CA LEU A 84 15.90 18.20 -18.45
C LEU A 84 14.63 17.68 -19.12
N LYS A 85 14.68 16.46 -19.61
CA LYS A 85 13.55 15.87 -20.32
C LYS A 85 13.49 14.37 -20.04
N GLU A 86 12.28 13.86 -19.77
CA GLU A 86 11.98 12.44 -19.90
C GLU A 86 11.99 12.09 -21.39
N LEU A 87 12.86 11.18 -21.79
CA LEU A 87 13.06 10.79 -23.20
C LEU A 87 12.13 9.67 -23.59
N VAL A 88 11.97 8.68 -22.72
CA VAL A 88 11.11 7.53 -22.93
C VAL A 88 10.70 6.93 -21.59
N ASP A 89 9.49 6.44 -21.52
CA ASP A 89 8.95 5.62 -20.46
C ASP A 89 8.84 4.17 -20.97
N THR A 90 9.58 3.26 -20.33
CA THR A 90 9.68 1.85 -20.76
C THR A 90 9.28 0.92 -19.61
N SER A 91 9.19 -0.36 -19.93
CA SER A 91 9.06 -1.43 -18.92
C SER A 91 10.40 -2.02 -18.48
N LEU A 92 11.51 -1.52 -19.01
CA LEU A 92 12.84 -2.07 -18.75
C LEU A 92 13.28 -1.84 -17.30
N GLN A 93 13.94 -2.84 -16.72
CA GLN A 93 14.64 -2.68 -15.45
C GLN A 93 16.12 -2.38 -15.73
N VAL A 94 16.39 -1.12 -16.04
CA VAL A 94 17.73 -0.69 -16.48
C VAL A 94 18.72 -0.73 -15.32
N ILE A 95 19.75 -1.58 -15.43
CA ILE A 95 20.79 -1.75 -14.38
C ILE A 95 22.10 -1.06 -14.69
N CYS A 96 22.40 -0.81 -15.95
CA CYS A 96 23.61 -0.10 -16.36
C CYS A 96 23.49 0.44 -17.78
N PHE A 97 24.45 1.27 -18.12
CA PHE A 97 24.68 1.82 -19.45
C PHE A 97 26.07 1.42 -19.94
N GLY A 98 26.21 1.25 -21.24
CA GLY A 98 27.47 1.02 -21.90
C GLY A 98 27.46 1.61 -23.29
N THR A 99 28.62 1.82 -23.87
CA THR A 99 28.79 2.34 -25.24
C THR A 99 29.44 1.30 -26.13
N ASP A 100 29.12 1.30 -27.41
CA ASP A 100 29.82 0.52 -28.43
C ASP A 100 31.00 1.32 -28.99
N HIS A 101 31.65 0.77 -30.03
CA HIS A 101 32.84 1.40 -30.68
C HIS A 101 32.48 2.63 -31.50
N ASP A 102 31.19 2.85 -31.79
CA ASP A 102 30.68 4.06 -32.48
C ASP A 102 30.17 5.09 -31.46
N ASP A 103 30.50 4.91 -30.17
CA ASP A 103 30.03 5.72 -29.04
C ASP A 103 28.51 5.77 -28.86
N GLU A 104 27.77 4.80 -29.46
CA GLU A 104 26.34 4.69 -29.26
C GLU A 104 26.02 4.07 -27.92
N LEU A 105 25.01 4.63 -27.24
CA LEU A 105 24.65 4.27 -25.88
C LEU A 105 23.63 3.11 -25.84
N TYR A 106 23.94 2.09 -25.07
CA TYR A 106 23.09 0.95 -24.77
C TYR A 106 22.68 0.92 -23.30
N MET A 107 21.51 0.41 -23.04
CA MET A 107 20.95 0.13 -21.71
C MET A 107 20.79 -1.37 -21.57
N MET A 108 21.16 -1.91 -20.41
CA MET A 108 20.97 -3.32 -20.08
C MET A 108 19.71 -3.50 -19.24
N ASP A 109 18.78 -4.33 -19.72
CA ASP A 109 17.60 -4.76 -18.98
C ASP A 109 17.90 -5.99 -18.12
N TYR A 110 17.66 -5.88 -16.81
CA TYR A 110 17.93 -6.95 -15.84
C TYR A 110 17.03 -8.16 -16.02
N VAL A 111 15.73 -7.94 -16.27
CA VAL A 111 14.73 -9.03 -16.33
C VAL A 111 14.80 -9.74 -17.67
N GLY A 112 14.86 -8.98 -18.76
CA GLY A 112 14.92 -9.55 -20.11
C GLY A 112 16.30 -10.10 -20.49
N GLY A 113 17.36 -9.71 -19.77
CA GLY A 113 18.76 -10.05 -20.14
C GLY A 113 19.14 -9.50 -21.50
N THR A 114 18.57 -8.37 -21.90
CA THR A 114 18.67 -7.81 -23.25
C THR A 114 19.37 -6.44 -23.24
N LEU A 115 19.98 -6.09 -24.37
CA LEU A 115 20.56 -4.78 -24.64
C LEU A 115 19.61 -3.95 -25.49
N HIS A 116 19.35 -2.73 -25.03
CA HIS A 116 18.48 -1.77 -25.69
C HIS A 116 19.24 -0.48 -26.00
N ARG A 117 18.85 0.21 -27.04
CA ARG A 117 19.35 1.56 -27.33
C ARG A 117 18.17 2.49 -27.65
N LEU A 118 18.39 3.77 -27.43
CA LEU A 118 17.48 4.81 -27.89
C LEU A 118 17.55 4.91 -29.42
N VAL A 119 16.39 5.09 -30.04
CA VAL A 119 16.26 5.40 -31.45
C VAL A 119 15.39 6.63 -31.62
N SER A 120 15.68 7.44 -32.65
CA SER A 120 14.81 8.55 -32.98
C SER A 120 13.48 8.00 -33.49
N THR A 121 12.37 8.49 -32.93
CA THR A 121 11.04 8.19 -33.46
C THR A 121 10.82 8.99 -34.73
N THR A 122 10.91 8.31 -35.89
CA THR A 122 10.24 8.85 -37.08
C THR A 122 8.74 8.75 -36.89
N ALA A 123 7.96 9.59 -37.56
CA ALA A 123 6.50 9.60 -37.43
C ALA A 123 5.82 8.24 -37.72
N ALA A 124 6.54 7.29 -38.35
CA ALA A 124 6.10 5.91 -38.57
C ALA A 124 6.52 4.90 -37.50
N THR A 125 7.46 5.25 -36.61
CA THR A 125 7.99 4.42 -35.52
C THR A 125 7.85 5.08 -34.16
N ALA A 126 7.06 6.17 -34.08
CA ALA A 126 6.63 6.65 -32.77
C ALA A 126 6.07 5.43 -32.03
N ASN A 127 6.75 4.99 -30.97
CA ASN A 127 6.13 4.15 -29.98
C ASN A 127 4.77 4.79 -29.75
N GLN A 128 3.69 4.10 -30.07
CA GLN A 128 2.38 4.62 -29.78
C GLN A 128 2.41 4.92 -28.29
N GLU A 129 2.50 6.21 -27.95
CA GLU A 129 2.32 6.64 -26.58
C GLU A 129 1.04 5.93 -26.14
N PHE A 130 1.07 5.25 -25.00
CA PHE A 130 -0.11 4.54 -24.54
C PHE A 130 -1.29 5.53 -24.59
N PRO A 131 -2.45 5.13 -25.13
CA PRO A 131 -3.53 6.05 -25.46
C PRO A 131 -3.85 7.03 -24.34
N THR A 132 -3.94 8.31 -24.62
CA THR A 132 -4.23 9.34 -23.60
C THR A 132 -5.72 9.43 -23.28
N LYS A 133 -6.57 8.86 -24.13
CA LYS A 133 -8.02 8.75 -23.92
C LYS A 133 -8.44 7.29 -23.91
N LEU A 134 -9.45 6.99 -23.11
CA LEU A 134 -10.02 5.65 -23.05
C LEU A 134 -10.64 5.22 -24.40
N SER A 135 -11.22 6.17 -25.14
CA SER A 135 -11.76 5.95 -26.50
C SER A 135 -10.71 5.51 -27.53
N GLU A 136 -9.44 5.77 -27.28
CA GLU A 136 -8.32 5.43 -28.18
C GLU A 136 -7.71 4.05 -27.86
N THR A 137 -8.16 3.38 -26.79
CA THR A 137 -7.59 2.10 -26.32
C THR A 137 -8.04 0.88 -27.11
N GLY A 138 -9.11 1.00 -27.89
CA GLY A 138 -9.74 -0.15 -28.55
C GLY A 138 -10.54 -1.09 -27.64
N LEU A 139 -10.64 -0.81 -26.35
CA LEU A 139 -11.41 -1.63 -25.40
C LEU A 139 -12.93 -1.50 -25.58
N PHE A 140 -13.38 -0.38 -26.14
CA PHE A 140 -14.79 -0.05 -26.29
C PHE A 140 -15.09 0.35 -27.74
N THR A 141 -16.23 -0.10 -28.26
CA THR A 141 -16.82 0.46 -29.50
C THR A 141 -17.53 1.79 -29.22
N SER A 142 -18.02 1.97 -27.98
CA SER A 142 -18.59 3.22 -27.50
C SER A 142 -18.22 3.39 -26.01
N VAL A 143 -17.35 4.35 -25.72
CA VAL A 143 -16.96 4.65 -24.32
C VAL A 143 -18.15 5.28 -23.58
N GLU A 144 -18.86 6.23 -24.17
CA GLU A 144 -20.06 6.84 -23.57
C GLU A 144 -21.12 5.78 -23.24
N GLY A 145 -21.41 4.88 -24.19
CA GLY A 145 -22.35 3.77 -24.00
C GLY A 145 -21.80 2.63 -23.18
N HIS A 146 -20.50 2.66 -22.82
CA HIS A 146 -19.76 1.58 -22.13
C HIS A 146 -19.90 0.22 -22.86
N GLN A 147 -19.92 0.27 -24.19
CA GLN A 147 -20.06 -0.91 -25.05
C GLN A 147 -18.68 -1.47 -25.36
N LEU A 148 -18.45 -2.72 -24.98
CA LEU A 148 -17.19 -3.41 -25.17
C LEU A 148 -16.93 -3.65 -26.67
N ALA A 149 -15.67 -3.57 -27.07
CA ALA A 149 -15.24 -3.98 -28.40
C ALA A 149 -15.35 -5.50 -28.56
N PRO A 150 -15.58 -6.01 -29.79
CA PRO A 150 -15.53 -7.45 -30.06
C PRO A 150 -14.21 -8.07 -29.58
N GLY A 151 -14.31 -9.19 -28.86
CA GLY A 151 -13.15 -9.87 -28.26
C GLY A 151 -12.75 -9.39 -26.88
N VAL A 152 -13.33 -8.31 -26.37
CA VAL A 152 -13.22 -7.92 -24.96
C VAL A 152 -14.34 -8.60 -24.17
N ILE A 153 -13.96 -9.44 -23.23
CA ILE A 153 -14.87 -10.36 -22.50
C ILE A 153 -15.08 -9.85 -21.09
N PRO A 154 -16.34 -9.64 -20.64
CA PRO A 154 -16.62 -9.31 -19.25
C PRO A 154 -16.37 -10.52 -18.35
N TYR A 155 -15.89 -10.26 -17.13
CA TYR A 155 -15.75 -11.30 -16.11
C TYR A 155 -16.06 -10.77 -14.71
N SER A 156 -16.38 -11.68 -13.82
CA SER A 156 -16.61 -11.42 -12.41
C SER A 156 -15.69 -12.27 -11.53
N ILE A 157 -15.54 -11.88 -10.27
CA ILE A 157 -14.66 -12.55 -9.31
C ILE A 157 -15.43 -12.97 -8.06
N ASN A 158 -14.91 -13.96 -7.34
CA ASN A 158 -15.53 -14.47 -6.13
C ASN A 158 -15.40 -13.53 -4.95
N ALA A 159 -14.19 -13.07 -4.65
CA ALA A 159 -13.90 -12.17 -3.55
C ALA A 159 -13.60 -10.76 -4.09
N GLU A 160 -14.57 -9.85 -3.94
CA GLU A 160 -14.41 -8.46 -4.31
C GLU A 160 -13.55 -7.69 -3.30
N PRO A 161 -12.55 -6.91 -3.75
CA PRO A 161 -11.83 -6.01 -2.86
C PRO A 161 -12.75 -4.87 -2.39
N TRP A 162 -12.58 -4.45 -1.16
CA TRP A 162 -13.23 -3.25 -0.67
C TRP A 162 -12.73 -2.01 -1.40
N ALA A 163 -13.63 -1.27 -2.00
CA ALA A 163 -13.34 -0.08 -2.79
C ALA A 163 -14.30 1.07 -2.42
N ASP A 164 -14.45 1.38 -1.14
CA ASP A 164 -15.20 2.53 -0.63
C ASP A 164 -16.64 2.62 -1.16
N HIS A 165 -17.36 1.50 -1.20
CA HIS A 165 -18.70 1.32 -1.77
C HIS A 165 -18.77 1.42 -3.30
N ALA A 166 -17.65 1.51 -4.00
CA ALA A 166 -17.65 1.49 -5.45
C ALA A 166 -17.92 0.07 -5.99
N ILE A 167 -18.47 0.03 -7.17
CA ILE A 167 -18.77 -1.19 -7.92
C ILE A 167 -17.80 -1.28 -9.09
N ALA A 168 -17.32 -2.49 -9.40
CA ALA A 168 -16.35 -2.71 -10.45
C ALA A 168 -16.90 -3.67 -11.52
N GLU A 169 -16.83 -3.23 -12.77
CA GLU A 169 -17.03 -4.05 -13.97
C GLU A 169 -15.66 -4.40 -14.55
N ARG A 170 -15.41 -5.67 -14.85
CA ARG A 170 -14.09 -6.16 -15.25
C ARG A 170 -14.11 -6.79 -16.62
N PHE A 171 -13.02 -6.63 -17.35
CA PHE A 171 -12.89 -7.09 -18.72
C PHE A 171 -11.50 -7.69 -18.96
N VAL A 172 -11.44 -8.74 -19.77
CA VAL A 172 -10.22 -9.31 -20.31
C VAL A 172 -10.22 -9.18 -21.82
N GLY A 173 -9.10 -8.75 -22.39
CA GLY A 173 -8.90 -8.66 -23.82
C GLY A 173 -7.58 -9.31 -24.21
N LEU A 174 -7.61 -10.12 -25.27
CA LEU A 174 -6.42 -10.73 -25.86
C LEU A 174 -6.28 -10.30 -27.31
N PRO A 175 -5.06 -10.06 -27.81
CA PRO A 175 -4.86 -9.63 -29.18
C PRO A 175 -5.09 -10.78 -30.17
N GLY A 176 -5.89 -10.54 -31.20
CA GLY A 176 -6.14 -11.48 -32.31
C GLY A 176 -6.70 -12.82 -31.81
N MET A 177 -6.04 -13.91 -32.19
CA MET A 177 -6.39 -15.30 -31.85
C MET A 177 -5.48 -15.87 -30.75
N THR A 178 -4.78 -15.04 -30.02
CA THR A 178 -3.91 -15.49 -28.92
C THR A 178 -4.72 -16.04 -27.77
N GLN A 179 -4.09 -16.90 -26.95
CA GLN A 179 -4.73 -17.61 -25.86
C GLN A 179 -3.93 -17.45 -24.56
N LEU A 180 -4.60 -17.66 -23.45
CA LEU A 180 -3.96 -17.72 -22.12
C LEU A 180 -3.31 -19.10 -21.92
N GLY A 181 -2.04 -19.10 -21.53
CA GLY A 181 -1.38 -20.30 -21.06
C GLY A 181 -1.56 -20.51 -19.56
N VAL A 182 -1.43 -21.75 -19.12
CA VAL A 182 -1.27 -22.04 -17.69
C VAL A 182 0.21 -21.90 -17.33
N TYR A 183 0.49 -21.15 -16.27
CA TYR A 183 1.88 -20.94 -15.85
C TYR A 183 2.50 -22.25 -15.38
N LYS A 184 3.46 -22.78 -16.15
CA LYS A 184 4.19 -24.02 -15.82
C LYS A 184 5.37 -23.66 -14.93
N LYS A 185 5.50 -24.38 -13.80
CA LYS A 185 6.55 -24.17 -12.79
C LYS A 185 7.95 -24.12 -13.41
N SER A 186 8.68 -23.02 -13.24
CA SER A 186 10.13 -23.02 -13.35
C SER A 186 10.74 -23.10 -11.94
N ASN A 187 11.83 -23.88 -11.79
CA ASN A 187 12.38 -24.28 -10.49
C ASN A 187 12.75 -23.13 -9.50
N ALA A 188 12.93 -21.92 -9.97
CA ALA A 188 13.35 -20.77 -9.14
C ALA A 188 12.21 -19.84 -8.70
N GLN A 189 11.00 -20.00 -9.23
CA GLN A 189 9.89 -19.04 -9.00
C GLN A 189 8.60 -19.71 -8.49
N GLN A 190 8.70 -20.92 -8.01
CA GLN A 190 7.59 -21.85 -7.74
C GLN A 190 6.49 -21.35 -6.81
N GLY A 191 6.74 -20.40 -5.93
CA GLY A 191 5.72 -19.95 -4.96
C GLY A 191 4.96 -18.67 -5.34
N PHE A 192 5.39 -17.96 -6.39
CA PHE A 192 4.84 -16.63 -6.69
C PHE A 192 3.71 -16.64 -7.70
N PHE A 193 3.65 -17.63 -8.58
CA PHE A 193 2.76 -17.66 -9.74
C PHE A 193 1.80 -18.85 -9.78
N GLU A 194 1.75 -19.66 -8.73
CA GLU A 194 0.80 -20.78 -8.66
C GLU A 194 -0.65 -20.27 -8.77
N GLY A 195 -1.38 -20.79 -9.75
CA GLY A 195 -2.76 -20.40 -10.03
C GLY A 195 -2.92 -19.17 -10.91
N ASN A 196 -1.85 -18.64 -11.50
CA ASN A 196 -1.90 -17.52 -12.43
C ASN A 196 -1.83 -17.99 -13.90
N TRP A 197 -2.29 -17.09 -14.77
CA TRP A 197 -2.26 -17.28 -16.21
C TRP A 197 -1.00 -16.67 -16.81
N SER A 198 -0.47 -17.32 -17.87
CA SER A 198 0.52 -16.73 -18.77
C SER A 198 -0.23 -15.95 -19.85
N PHE A 199 -0.09 -14.64 -19.85
CA PHE A 199 -0.71 -13.78 -20.84
C PHE A 199 0.16 -13.64 -22.10
N PRO A 200 -0.42 -13.57 -23.30
CA PRO A 200 0.30 -13.14 -24.48
C PRO A 200 0.67 -11.66 -24.38
N LYS A 201 1.70 -11.24 -25.13
CA LYS A 201 2.01 -9.81 -25.29
C LYS A 201 0.75 -9.06 -25.76
N ASP A 202 0.59 -7.85 -25.26
CA ASP A 202 -0.57 -6.97 -25.48
C ASP A 202 -1.90 -7.51 -24.90
N GLY A 203 -1.85 -8.54 -24.04
CA GLY A 203 -2.99 -8.95 -23.23
C GLY A 203 -3.36 -7.89 -22.21
N ILE A 204 -4.67 -7.68 -21.99
CA ILE A 204 -5.21 -6.60 -21.16
C ILE A 204 -6.17 -7.14 -20.12
N LEU A 205 -6.09 -6.61 -18.92
CA LEU A 205 -7.14 -6.66 -17.90
C LEU A 205 -7.60 -5.25 -17.60
N ALA A 206 -8.89 -5.00 -17.72
CA ALA A 206 -9.44 -3.68 -17.43
C ALA A 206 -10.53 -3.76 -16.35
N LYS A 207 -10.71 -2.66 -15.63
CA LYS A 207 -11.71 -2.54 -14.57
C LYS A 207 -12.27 -1.12 -14.54
N THR A 208 -13.56 -0.97 -14.85
CA THR A 208 -14.27 0.30 -14.67
C THR A 208 -14.91 0.35 -13.30
N ILE A 209 -14.60 1.39 -12.55
CA ILE A 209 -15.07 1.64 -11.19
C ILE A 209 -16.14 2.73 -11.22
N SER A 210 -17.28 2.46 -10.60
CA SER A 210 -18.44 3.34 -10.52
C SER A 210 -18.89 3.54 -9.08
N LEU A 211 -19.40 4.73 -8.76
CA LEU A 211 -20.06 5.05 -7.50
C LEU A 211 -21.54 5.33 -7.71
N GLU A 212 -22.40 4.84 -6.82
CA GLU A 212 -23.77 5.29 -6.72
C GLU A 212 -23.80 6.68 -6.09
N MET A 213 -24.31 7.68 -6.80
CA MET A 213 -24.44 9.05 -6.27
C MET A 213 -25.62 9.16 -5.29
N ARG A 214 -26.57 8.21 -5.33
CA ARG A 214 -27.60 7.95 -4.33
C ARG A 214 -27.49 6.50 -3.89
N LYS A 215 -27.16 6.28 -2.63
CA LYS A 215 -26.96 4.94 -2.07
C LYS A 215 -28.21 4.07 -2.24
N GLY A 216 -28.02 2.89 -2.85
CA GLY A 216 -29.10 1.94 -3.13
C GLY A 216 -29.87 2.26 -4.41
N ASP A 217 -29.45 3.22 -5.20
CA ASP A 217 -30.02 3.52 -6.50
C ASP A 217 -29.00 3.25 -7.62
N PRO A 218 -29.07 2.07 -8.28
CA PRO A 218 -28.17 1.71 -9.38
C PRO A 218 -28.24 2.67 -10.57
N GLN A 219 -29.35 3.38 -10.78
CA GLN A 219 -29.50 4.35 -11.86
C GLN A 219 -28.70 5.64 -11.63
N SER A 220 -28.29 5.88 -10.39
CA SER A 220 -27.45 7.02 -10.02
C SER A 220 -25.96 6.77 -10.21
N ARG A 221 -25.55 5.60 -10.73
CA ARG A 221 -24.14 5.24 -10.93
C ARG A 221 -23.43 6.19 -11.87
N ARG A 222 -22.23 6.61 -11.45
CA ARG A 222 -21.31 7.37 -12.28
C ARG A 222 -19.96 6.64 -12.32
N ARG A 223 -19.41 6.49 -13.51
CA ARG A 223 -18.07 5.95 -13.69
C ARG A 223 -17.07 6.97 -13.17
N ILE A 224 -16.15 6.50 -12.34
CA ILE A 224 -15.13 7.33 -11.68
C ILE A 224 -13.80 7.20 -12.40
N GLU A 225 -13.37 5.95 -12.62
CA GLU A 225 -12.14 5.65 -13.32
C GLU A 225 -12.22 4.28 -14.02
N THR A 226 -11.38 4.10 -15.03
CA THR A 226 -11.10 2.80 -15.65
C THR A 226 -9.63 2.51 -15.49
N GLN A 227 -9.30 1.46 -14.74
CA GLN A 227 -7.95 0.96 -14.54
C GLN A 227 -7.64 -0.11 -15.56
N VAL A 228 -6.46 -0.05 -16.17
CA VAL A 228 -6.01 -0.98 -17.20
C VAL A 228 -4.66 -1.54 -16.79
N LEU A 229 -4.53 -2.86 -16.79
CA LEU A 229 -3.28 -3.58 -16.75
C LEU A 229 -3.00 -4.09 -18.17
N HIS A 230 -1.88 -3.72 -18.75
CA HIS A 230 -1.42 -4.12 -20.07
C HIS A 230 -0.13 -4.93 -19.93
N PHE A 231 -0.09 -6.12 -20.52
CA PHE A 231 1.09 -6.96 -20.53
C PHE A 231 1.92 -6.67 -21.78
N ASP A 232 3.12 -6.08 -21.62
CA ASP A 232 3.96 -5.68 -22.74
C ASP A 232 4.79 -6.84 -23.33
N GLY A 233 4.61 -8.05 -22.81
CA GLY A 233 5.36 -9.26 -23.16
C GLY A 233 6.45 -9.62 -22.16
N SER A 234 6.79 -8.72 -21.24
CA SER A 234 7.77 -8.93 -20.17
C SER A 234 7.21 -8.60 -18.78
N ALA A 235 6.42 -7.54 -18.67
CA ALA A 235 5.87 -7.03 -17.42
C ALA A 235 4.46 -6.45 -17.59
N TRP A 236 3.75 -6.34 -16.47
CA TRP A 236 2.46 -5.68 -16.40
C TRP A 236 2.65 -4.19 -16.18
N GLN A 237 2.06 -3.38 -17.05
CA GLN A 237 2.01 -1.94 -16.98
C GLN A 237 0.62 -1.50 -16.53
N ALA A 238 0.55 -0.57 -15.58
CA ALA A 238 -0.71 -0.11 -15.01
C ALA A 238 -1.03 1.31 -15.49
N TYR A 239 -2.26 1.53 -15.93
CA TYR A 239 -2.76 2.81 -16.39
C TYR A 239 -4.12 3.10 -15.74
N ASN A 240 -4.37 4.37 -15.42
CA ASN A 240 -5.62 4.79 -14.81
C ASN A 240 -6.25 5.93 -15.63
N TYR A 241 -7.48 5.74 -16.11
CA TYR A 241 -8.24 6.72 -16.87
C TYR A 241 -9.32 7.32 -16.00
N ILE A 242 -9.32 8.63 -15.87
CA ILE A 242 -10.26 9.40 -15.04
C ILE A 242 -11.42 9.88 -15.91
N TRP A 243 -12.65 9.48 -15.58
CA TRP A 243 -13.85 9.83 -16.31
C TRP A 243 -14.17 11.32 -16.20
N ASN A 244 -14.58 11.91 -17.32
CA ASN A 244 -15.07 13.28 -17.37
C ASN A 244 -16.46 13.42 -16.70
N GLY A 245 -16.85 14.66 -16.40
CA GLY A 245 -18.13 14.95 -15.75
C GLY A 245 -19.36 14.57 -16.58
N GLN A 246 -19.25 14.57 -17.91
CA GLN A 246 -20.30 14.25 -18.87
C GLN A 246 -20.45 12.74 -19.10
N GLN A 247 -19.52 11.92 -18.62
CA GLN A 247 -19.50 10.47 -18.81
C GLN A 247 -19.32 10.03 -20.27
N THR A 248 -18.75 10.89 -21.13
CA THR A 248 -18.55 10.64 -22.55
C THR A 248 -17.22 9.99 -22.86
N ASP A 249 -16.18 10.26 -22.03
CA ASP A 249 -14.83 9.67 -22.20
C ASP A 249 -14.04 9.79 -20.89
N ALA A 250 -12.86 9.13 -20.84
CA ALA A 250 -11.93 9.23 -19.73
C ALA A 250 -10.50 9.53 -20.22
N ARG A 251 -9.73 10.26 -19.42
CA ARG A 251 -8.36 10.64 -19.74
C ARG A 251 -7.37 9.97 -18.78
N LEU A 252 -6.24 9.60 -19.34
CA LEU A 252 -5.13 9.02 -18.59
C LEU A 252 -4.72 9.97 -17.44
N ALA A 253 -4.60 9.41 -16.23
CA ALA A 253 -4.15 10.13 -15.05
C ALA A 253 -2.70 10.61 -15.22
N GLY A 254 -2.42 11.79 -14.69
CA GLY A 254 -1.05 12.31 -14.64
C GLY A 254 -0.14 11.49 -13.73
N HIS A 255 1.14 11.76 -13.80
CA HIS A 255 2.19 11.03 -13.07
C HIS A 255 2.14 11.22 -11.53
N GLU A 256 1.46 12.24 -11.02
CA GLU A 256 1.34 12.51 -9.59
C GLU A 256 0.09 11.91 -8.92
N GLY A 257 -0.82 11.29 -9.70
CA GLY A 257 -2.16 10.96 -9.23
C GLY A 257 -2.99 12.22 -8.96
N THR A 258 -4.24 12.06 -8.58
CA THR A 258 -5.11 13.21 -8.23
C THR A 258 -6.25 12.80 -7.32
N ASP A 259 -6.70 13.73 -6.47
CA ASP A 259 -7.85 13.54 -5.60
C ASP A 259 -9.07 14.26 -6.12
N ARG A 260 -10.22 13.58 -6.09
CA ARG A 260 -11.54 14.18 -6.32
C ARG A 260 -12.46 13.89 -5.15
N THR A 261 -13.39 14.79 -4.88
CA THR A 261 -14.42 14.59 -3.87
C THR A 261 -15.78 14.47 -4.53
N PHE A 262 -16.50 13.40 -4.20
CA PHE A 262 -17.86 13.14 -4.66
C PHE A 262 -18.83 13.32 -3.50
N THR A 263 -19.98 13.96 -3.78
CA THR A 263 -21.08 14.05 -2.83
C THR A 263 -22.06 12.94 -3.12
N VAL A 264 -22.18 11.99 -2.19
CA VAL A 264 -23.11 10.85 -2.28
C VAL A 264 -24.27 11.10 -1.32
N GLU A 265 -25.49 11.04 -1.81
CA GLU A 265 -26.70 11.00 -0.99
C GLU A 265 -26.78 9.66 -0.27
N ASP A 266 -26.65 9.67 1.05
CA ASP A 266 -26.66 8.48 1.89
C ASP A 266 -27.48 8.77 3.16
N PRO A 267 -28.73 8.31 3.24
CA PRO A 267 -29.60 8.55 4.40
C PRO A 267 -29.04 8.01 5.71
N THR A 268 -28.09 7.05 5.63
CA THR A 268 -27.44 6.47 6.82
C THR A 268 -26.22 7.26 7.28
N ALA A 269 -25.77 8.22 6.47
CA ALA A 269 -24.64 9.09 6.82
C ALA A 269 -25.11 10.30 7.67
N PRO A 270 -24.25 10.83 8.54
CA PRO A 270 -24.55 12.07 9.27
C PRO A 270 -24.90 13.21 8.31
N GLY A 271 -26.10 13.79 8.46
CA GLY A 271 -26.60 14.86 7.58
C GLY A 271 -27.13 14.39 6.22
N GLY A 272 -27.37 13.09 6.02
CA GLY A 272 -27.98 12.55 4.81
C GLY A 272 -27.10 12.59 3.56
N LYS A 273 -25.85 13.03 3.70
CA LYS A 273 -24.88 13.14 2.61
C LYS A 273 -23.50 12.70 3.08
N ARG A 274 -22.80 12.01 2.20
CA ARG A 274 -21.41 11.60 2.40
C ARG A 274 -20.50 12.32 1.41
N GLN A 275 -19.50 13.06 1.90
CA GLN A 275 -18.41 13.56 1.09
C GLN A 275 -17.38 12.42 0.98
N GLN A 276 -17.23 11.87 -0.20
CA GLN A 276 -16.28 10.79 -0.45
C GLN A 276 -15.11 11.30 -1.25
N ARG A 277 -13.95 11.41 -0.60
CA ARG A 277 -12.68 11.66 -1.27
C ARG A 277 -12.28 10.39 -2.01
N TRP A 278 -11.90 10.53 -3.26
CA TRP A 278 -11.41 9.45 -4.10
C TRP A 278 -10.03 9.81 -4.64
N HIS A 279 -9.08 8.92 -4.43
CA HIS A 279 -7.72 9.08 -4.94
C HIS A 279 -7.58 8.29 -6.25
N HIS A 280 -7.37 9.01 -7.36
CA HIS A 280 -7.00 8.43 -8.64
C HIS A 280 -5.50 8.19 -8.64
N ALA A 281 -5.10 6.93 -8.52
CA ALA A 281 -3.71 6.54 -8.41
C ALA A 281 -2.91 6.87 -9.67
N SER A 282 -1.68 7.34 -9.48
CA SER A 282 -0.68 7.43 -10.54
C SER A 282 -0.18 6.05 -10.96
N ARG A 283 0.49 5.97 -12.10
CA ARG A 283 1.14 4.74 -12.57
C ARG A 283 2.13 4.17 -11.54
N THR A 284 2.94 5.04 -10.93
CA THR A 284 3.90 4.67 -9.90
C THR A 284 3.25 4.11 -8.63
N GLU A 285 2.09 4.66 -8.25
CA GLU A 285 1.32 4.15 -7.11
C GLU A 285 0.69 2.79 -7.40
N CYS A 286 0.23 2.53 -8.62
CA CYS A 286 -0.28 1.22 -9.03
C CYS A 286 0.77 0.12 -8.86
N ILE A 287 2.02 0.39 -9.21
CA ILE A 287 3.14 -0.57 -9.10
C ILE A 287 3.48 -0.90 -7.63
N LEU A 288 3.07 -0.08 -6.63
CA LEU A 288 3.24 -0.43 -5.21
C LEU A 288 2.56 -1.75 -4.83
N CYS A 289 1.44 -2.06 -5.50
CA CYS A 289 0.68 -3.29 -5.31
C CYS A 289 0.94 -4.29 -6.45
N HIS A 290 0.87 -3.84 -7.71
CA HIS A 290 1.02 -4.68 -8.90
C HIS A 290 2.49 -4.99 -9.21
N THR A 291 3.18 -5.61 -8.26
CA THR A 291 4.58 -6.02 -8.41
C THR A 291 4.68 -7.46 -8.92
N THR A 292 5.76 -7.78 -9.63
CA THR A 292 6.06 -9.16 -10.05
C THR A 292 6.08 -10.12 -8.86
N ARG A 293 6.67 -9.72 -7.74
CA ARG A 293 6.70 -10.52 -6.50
C ARG A 293 5.32 -10.61 -5.82
N GLY A 294 4.48 -9.62 -5.98
CA GLY A 294 3.10 -9.62 -5.51
C GLY A 294 2.17 -10.50 -6.35
N GLY A 295 2.61 -10.94 -7.53
CA GLY A 295 1.81 -11.73 -8.47
C GLY A 295 1.11 -10.89 -9.53
N SER A 296 1.34 -9.58 -9.58
CA SER A 296 0.83 -8.57 -10.54
C SER A 296 -0.69 -8.57 -10.78
N ILE A 297 -1.34 -9.74 -10.84
CA ILE A 297 -2.76 -9.93 -11.10
C ILE A 297 -3.42 -10.55 -9.87
N TYR A 298 -4.48 -9.92 -9.34
CA TYR A 298 -5.15 -10.39 -8.12
C TYR A 298 -6.60 -10.82 -8.35
N GLY A 299 -7.24 -10.28 -9.36
CA GLY A 299 -8.65 -10.55 -9.65
C GLY A 299 -8.87 -11.63 -10.71
N PHE A 300 -7.99 -11.75 -11.70
CA PHE A 300 -8.11 -12.73 -12.76
C PHE A 300 -7.20 -13.95 -12.48
N THR A 301 -7.50 -14.67 -11.39
CA THR A 301 -6.85 -15.93 -11.01
C THR A 301 -7.86 -17.09 -11.08
N ILE A 302 -7.38 -18.32 -11.19
CA ILE A 302 -8.24 -19.49 -11.37
C ILE A 302 -9.32 -19.56 -10.27
N ASP A 303 -8.92 -19.40 -9.02
CA ASP A 303 -9.80 -19.49 -7.86
C ASP A 303 -10.80 -18.33 -7.76
N GLN A 304 -10.45 -17.15 -8.28
CA GLN A 304 -11.32 -15.99 -8.33
C GLN A 304 -12.36 -16.06 -9.44
N VAL A 305 -11.97 -16.53 -10.64
CA VAL A 305 -12.87 -16.58 -11.79
C VAL A 305 -13.66 -17.91 -11.89
N ASN A 306 -13.37 -18.89 -11.03
CA ASN A 306 -14.14 -20.12 -10.92
C ASN A 306 -15.48 -19.87 -10.18
N ARG A 307 -16.44 -19.36 -10.92
CA ARG A 307 -17.78 -19.02 -10.40
C ARG A 307 -18.84 -19.03 -11.50
N GLU A 308 -20.11 -19.07 -11.08
CA GLU A 308 -21.23 -18.77 -11.98
C GLU A 308 -21.20 -17.30 -12.39
N HIS A 309 -21.44 -17.03 -13.67
CA HIS A 309 -21.54 -15.71 -14.26
C HIS A 309 -22.76 -15.63 -15.16
N ASP A 310 -23.50 -14.51 -15.08
CA ASP A 310 -24.62 -14.23 -15.97
C ASP A 310 -24.13 -13.47 -17.20
N TYR A 311 -24.28 -14.09 -18.33
CA TYR A 311 -23.93 -13.55 -19.66
C TYR A 311 -25.10 -12.85 -20.35
N GLY A 312 -26.07 -12.34 -19.59
CA GLY A 312 -27.25 -11.66 -20.15
C GLY A 312 -28.39 -12.63 -20.45
N GLY A 313 -28.76 -13.46 -19.48
CA GLY A 313 -29.86 -14.44 -19.54
C GLY A 313 -29.40 -15.91 -19.64
N VAL A 314 -28.11 -16.15 -19.80
CA VAL A 314 -27.51 -17.49 -19.68
C VAL A 314 -26.49 -17.45 -18.53
N THR A 315 -26.75 -18.23 -17.49
CA THR A 315 -25.84 -18.38 -16.37
C THR A 315 -25.07 -19.67 -16.50
N ASP A 316 -23.74 -19.61 -16.49
CA ASP A 316 -22.87 -20.79 -16.52
C ASP A 316 -21.57 -20.54 -15.74
N ASN A 317 -20.85 -21.63 -15.42
CA ASN A 317 -19.52 -21.51 -14.82
C ASN A 317 -18.57 -20.75 -15.74
N GLN A 318 -18.02 -19.65 -15.26
CA GLN A 318 -17.23 -18.72 -16.05
C GLN A 318 -15.99 -19.38 -16.66
N LEU A 319 -15.26 -20.24 -15.92
CA LEU A 319 -14.11 -20.95 -16.47
C LEU A 319 -14.50 -21.92 -17.57
N ARG A 320 -15.64 -22.64 -17.39
CA ARG A 320 -16.16 -23.55 -18.42
C ARG A 320 -16.52 -22.78 -19.68
N THR A 321 -17.20 -21.65 -19.57
CA THR A 321 -17.55 -20.78 -20.70
C THR A 321 -16.31 -20.25 -21.39
N LEU A 322 -15.34 -19.73 -20.64
CA LEU A 322 -14.08 -19.21 -21.18
C LEU A 322 -13.26 -20.32 -21.89
N ASN A 323 -13.28 -21.53 -21.34
CA ASN A 323 -12.65 -22.70 -21.97
C ASN A 323 -13.38 -23.09 -23.27
N HIS A 324 -14.69 -23.08 -23.27
CA HIS A 324 -15.52 -23.41 -24.43
C HIS A 324 -15.28 -22.48 -25.63
N ILE A 325 -15.12 -21.18 -25.35
CA ILE A 325 -14.81 -20.18 -26.41
C ILE A 325 -13.33 -20.16 -26.82
N GLY A 326 -12.52 -21.07 -26.27
CA GLY A 326 -11.11 -21.21 -26.67
C GLY A 326 -10.17 -20.16 -26.09
N LEU A 327 -10.49 -19.57 -24.93
CA LEU A 327 -9.62 -18.56 -24.30
C LEU A 327 -8.30 -19.16 -23.81
N PHE A 328 -8.25 -20.45 -23.50
CA PHE A 328 -7.09 -21.15 -22.96
C PHE A 328 -6.38 -22.01 -24.01
N SER A 329 -5.05 -21.99 -23.98
CA SER A 329 -4.20 -22.77 -24.90
C SER A 329 -4.18 -24.28 -24.62
N GLU A 330 -4.57 -24.67 -23.40
CA GLU A 330 -4.64 -26.07 -22.93
C GLU A 330 -5.98 -26.28 -22.20
N PRO A 331 -6.55 -27.51 -22.27
CA PRO A 331 -7.75 -27.82 -21.51
C PRO A 331 -7.51 -27.61 -20.01
N LEU A 332 -8.51 -27.07 -19.35
CA LEU A 332 -8.49 -26.90 -17.90
C LEU A 332 -8.76 -28.24 -17.20
N ALA A 333 -8.22 -28.41 -16.00
CA ALA A 333 -8.51 -29.58 -15.16
C ALA A 333 -9.99 -29.61 -14.74
N ASP A 334 -10.55 -30.81 -14.54
CA ASP A 334 -11.95 -30.99 -14.14
C ASP A 334 -12.28 -30.39 -12.75
N GLN A 335 -11.30 -30.40 -11.85
CA GLN A 335 -11.42 -29.83 -10.52
C GLN A 335 -10.44 -28.68 -10.35
N LEU A 336 -10.97 -27.46 -10.25
CA LEU A 336 -10.20 -26.26 -10.06
C LEU A 336 -10.54 -25.61 -8.71
N PRO A 337 -9.56 -24.98 -8.05
CA PRO A 337 -9.81 -24.27 -6.81
C PRO A 337 -10.84 -23.17 -7.00
N LYS A 338 -11.62 -22.92 -5.95
CA LYS A 338 -12.61 -21.84 -5.90
C LYS A 338 -12.43 -21.06 -4.61
N MET A 339 -12.25 -19.76 -4.72
CA MET A 339 -12.25 -18.86 -3.56
C MET A 339 -13.70 -18.62 -3.11
N PRO A 340 -14.02 -18.68 -1.81
CA PRO A 340 -15.36 -18.35 -1.35
C PRO A 340 -15.65 -16.85 -1.49
N ASN A 341 -16.90 -16.52 -1.72
CA ASN A 341 -17.34 -15.12 -1.62
C ASN A 341 -17.39 -14.71 -0.14
N PRO A 342 -16.67 -13.68 0.30
CA PRO A 342 -16.70 -13.20 1.69
C PRO A 342 -18.10 -12.82 2.19
N LEU A 343 -19.01 -12.43 1.28
CA LEU A 343 -20.37 -12.00 1.59
C LEU A 343 -21.40 -13.14 1.57
N ASP A 344 -21.00 -14.34 1.16
CA ASP A 344 -21.89 -15.50 1.15
C ASP A 344 -22.01 -16.10 2.56
N GLU A 345 -23.06 -15.76 3.29
CA GLU A 345 -23.27 -16.21 4.67
C GLU A 345 -23.46 -17.74 4.80
N ALA A 346 -23.75 -18.44 3.73
CA ALA A 346 -23.84 -19.91 3.72
C ALA A 346 -22.47 -20.59 3.72
N ALA A 347 -21.41 -19.86 3.31
CA ALA A 347 -20.04 -20.37 3.30
C ALA A 347 -19.41 -20.34 4.70
N ASN A 348 -18.42 -21.20 4.93
CA ASN A 348 -17.70 -21.29 6.19
C ASN A 348 -17.06 -19.96 6.62
N LEU A 349 -17.26 -19.55 7.87
CA LEU A 349 -16.84 -18.25 8.41
C LEU A 349 -15.33 -18.01 8.26
N GLU A 350 -14.50 -19.00 8.60
CA GLU A 350 -13.03 -18.89 8.45
C GLU A 350 -12.63 -18.69 6.98
N GLN A 351 -13.20 -19.48 6.09
CA GLN A 351 -12.91 -19.37 4.66
C GLN A 351 -13.31 -17.99 4.11
N ARG A 352 -14.46 -17.47 4.49
CA ARG A 352 -14.93 -16.12 4.12
C ARG A 352 -13.98 -15.03 4.62
N ALA A 353 -13.62 -15.07 5.90
CA ALA A 353 -12.71 -14.09 6.51
C ALA A 353 -11.33 -14.14 5.88
N ARG A 354 -10.80 -15.33 5.59
CA ARG A 354 -9.50 -15.50 4.94
C ARG A 354 -9.51 -15.06 3.48
N ALA A 355 -10.60 -15.30 2.75
CA ALA A 355 -10.77 -14.77 1.39
C ALA A 355 -10.84 -13.24 1.40
N TYR A 356 -11.56 -12.64 2.36
CA TYR A 356 -11.60 -11.19 2.56
C TYR A 356 -10.20 -10.61 2.83
N LEU A 357 -9.46 -11.23 3.75
CA LEU A 357 -8.10 -10.79 4.07
C LEU A 357 -7.14 -11.00 2.90
N HIS A 358 -7.30 -12.07 2.13
CA HIS A 358 -6.50 -12.31 0.94
C HIS A 358 -6.62 -11.17 -0.06
N ILE A 359 -7.83 -10.84 -0.47
CA ILE A 359 -8.04 -9.86 -1.55
C ILE A 359 -7.72 -8.41 -1.11
N ASN A 360 -7.93 -8.09 0.17
CA ASN A 360 -7.74 -6.73 0.67
C ASN A 360 -6.34 -6.46 1.27
N CYS A 361 -5.61 -7.49 1.68
CA CYS A 361 -4.41 -7.31 2.50
C CYS A 361 -3.20 -8.13 1.99
N ALA A 362 -3.40 -9.32 1.36
CA ALA A 362 -2.30 -10.19 0.97
C ALA A 362 -1.43 -9.63 -0.17
N THR A 363 -1.88 -8.60 -0.88
CA THR A 363 -1.04 -7.88 -1.87
C THR A 363 0.21 -7.29 -1.23
N CYS A 364 0.10 -6.80 0.00
CA CYS A 364 1.20 -6.26 0.79
C CYS A 364 1.70 -7.26 1.85
N HIS A 365 0.79 -8.01 2.50
CA HIS A 365 1.10 -8.92 3.59
C HIS A 365 1.29 -10.36 3.07
N ARG A 366 2.37 -10.55 2.35
CA ARG A 366 2.85 -11.83 1.82
C ARG A 366 4.36 -11.77 1.66
N ARG A 367 4.98 -12.92 1.46
CA ARG A 367 6.40 -12.99 1.16
C ARG A 367 6.73 -12.11 -0.06
N GLY A 368 7.73 -11.24 0.09
CA GLY A 368 8.15 -10.30 -0.96
C GLY A 368 7.18 -9.15 -1.24
N GLY A 369 6.07 -9.05 -0.51
CA GLY A 369 5.15 -7.91 -0.55
C GLY A 369 5.71 -6.67 0.16
N GLY A 370 4.99 -5.54 0.03
CA GLY A 370 5.43 -4.25 0.58
C GLY A 370 5.13 -4.05 2.07
N GLY A 371 4.45 -4.99 2.73
CA GLY A 371 4.07 -4.87 4.14
C GLY A 371 5.26 -5.12 5.08
N THR A 372 5.33 -4.33 6.16
CA THR A 372 6.42 -4.44 7.18
C THR A 372 6.11 -5.44 8.29
N ALA A 373 4.87 -5.92 8.40
CA ALA A 373 4.50 -6.96 9.36
C ALA A 373 4.88 -8.35 8.80
N HIS A 374 5.51 -9.15 9.65
CA HIS A 374 5.92 -10.52 9.31
C HIS A 374 4.73 -11.46 9.30
N MET A 375 3.83 -11.30 8.35
CA MET A 375 2.70 -12.20 8.16
C MET A 375 2.48 -12.47 6.68
N ASP A 376 2.03 -13.68 6.37
CA ASP A 376 1.59 -14.07 5.03
C ASP A 376 0.15 -14.54 5.12
N ILE A 377 -0.77 -13.74 4.57
CA ILE A 377 -2.21 -13.96 4.69
C ILE A 377 -2.85 -14.39 3.37
N ARG A 378 -2.07 -15.02 2.50
CA ARG A 378 -2.60 -15.64 1.29
C ARG A 378 -3.62 -16.73 1.64
N TYR A 379 -4.73 -16.78 0.90
CA TYR A 379 -5.80 -17.74 1.13
C TYR A 379 -5.32 -19.22 1.06
N ALA A 380 -4.45 -19.52 0.11
CA ALA A 380 -3.91 -20.86 -0.10
C ALA A 380 -2.97 -21.33 1.02
N LEU A 381 -2.44 -20.42 1.85
CA LEU A 381 -1.53 -20.76 2.94
C LEU A 381 -2.36 -21.16 4.18
N SER A 382 -2.01 -22.23 4.88
CA SER A 382 -2.68 -22.60 6.12
C SER A 382 -2.44 -21.58 7.23
N LEU A 383 -3.39 -21.46 8.16
CA LEU A 383 -3.37 -20.41 9.19
C LEU A 383 -2.17 -20.50 10.13
N ASP A 384 -1.70 -21.70 10.45
CA ASP A 384 -0.51 -21.97 11.26
C ASP A 384 0.80 -21.44 10.61
N LYS A 385 0.85 -21.42 9.27
CA LYS A 385 1.99 -20.90 8.50
C LYS A 385 1.92 -19.39 8.23
N SER A 386 0.82 -18.75 8.57
CA SER A 386 0.57 -17.33 8.25
C SER A 386 1.35 -16.32 9.11
N ASN A 387 1.93 -16.74 10.23
CA ASN A 387 2.50 -15.88 11.27
C ASN A 387 1.53 -14.82 11.84
N LEU A 388 0.22 -15.07 11.74
CA LEU A 388 -0.81 -14.18 12.30
C LEU A 388 -1.03 -14.42 13.79
N LEU A 389 -1.16 -15.73 14.16
CA LEU A 389 -1.66 -16.15 15.47
C LEU A 389 -0.68 -15.79 16.58
N GLY A 390 -1.13 -15.06 17.57
CA GLY A 390 -0.35 -14.68 18.73
C GLY A 390 0.87 -13.80 18.46
N ALA A 391 1.14 -13.41 17.22
CA ALA A 391 2.29 -12.61 16.84
C ALA A 391 2.23 -11.22 17.49
N ARG A 392 3.37 -10.70 17.95
CA ARG A 392 3.46 -9.35 18.52
C ARG A 392 3.45 -8.31 17.40
N PRO A 393 2.67 -7.21 17.55
CA PRO A 393 2.65 -6.15 16.54
C PRO A 393 3.98 -5.39 16.52
N THR A 394 4.52 -5.18 15.30
CA THR A 394 5.82 -4.50 15.09
C THR A 394 5.67 -2.98 14.98
N GLN A 395 4.48 -2.49 14.64
CA GLN A 395 4.18 -1.07 14.42
C GLN A 395 3.35 -0.46 15.56
N GLY A 396 3.53 -0.99 16.78
CA GLY A 396 2.91 -0.49 18.00
C GLY A 396 1.62 -1.19 18.40
N THR A 397 1.33 -1.11 19.69
CA THR A 397 0.17 -1.76 20.33
C THR A 397 -1.09 -0.90 20.33
N PHE A 398 -1.01 0.36 19.94
CA PHE A 398 -2.10 1.36 20.01
C PHE A 398 -2.73 1.49 21.42
N GLY A 399 -1.98 1.19 22.47
CA GLY A 399 -2.47 1.22 23.86
C GLY A 399 -3.34 0.01 24.24
N ILE A 400 -3.41 -1.01 23.40
CA ILE A 400 -4.14 -2.24 23.70
C ILE A 400 -3.27 -3.11 24.62
N TYR A 401 -3.82 -3.48 25.78
CA TYR A 401 -3.16 -4.37 26.71
C TYR A 401 -3.02 -5.78 26.14
N GLY A 402 -1.86 -6.39 26.25
CA GLY A 402 -1.59 -7.73 25.72
C GLY A 402 -1.79 -7.86 24.19
N ALA A 403 -1.62 -6.77 23.44
CA ALA A 403 -1.85 -6.72 22.00
C ALA A 403 -1.15 -7.82 21.21
N ARG A 404 -1.85 -8.39 20.23
CA ARG A 404 -1.33 -9.32 19.22
C ARG A 404 -1.71 -8.82 17.82
N VAL A 405 -1.05 -9.29 16.78
CA VAL A 405 -1.49 -9.07 15.41
C VAL A 405 -2.91 -9.63 15.24
N LEU A 406 -3.08 -10.91 15.61
CA LEU A 406 -4.34 -11.59 15.78
C LEU A 406 -4.28 -12.41 17.09
N ALA A 407 -5.17 -12.09 18.02
CA ALA A 407 -5.35 -12.83 19.27
C ALA A 407 -6.54 -13.79 19.10
N PRO A 408 -6.33 -15.13 19.07
CA PRO A 408 -7.43 -16.07 18.97
C PRO A 408 -8.45 -15.88 20.07
N ALA A 409 -9.73 -15.97 19.73
CA ALA A 409 -10.89 -15.74 20.61
C ALA A 409 -10.94 -14.32 21.25
N ASP A 410 -10.12 -13.38 20.80
CA ASP A 410 -10.11 -12.01 21.34
C ASP A 410 -9.93 -10.94 20.26
N PRO A 411 -11.00 -10.55 19.55
CA PRO A 411 -10.93 -9.52 18.52
C PRO A 411 -10.47 -8.16 19.05
N TYR A 412 -10.77 -7.82 20.31
CA TYR A 412 -10.46 -6.52 20.91
C TYR A 412 -8.99 -6.34 21.32
N ARG A 413 -8.25 -7.44 21.34
CA ARG A 413 -6.81 -7.47 21.52
C ARG A 413 -6.04 -7.61 20.21
N SER A 414 -6.78 -7.79 19.11
CA SER A 414 -6.23 -7.98 17.77
C SER A 414 -6.00 -6.63 17.09
N VAL A 415 -4.72 -6.27 16.90
CA VAL A 415 -4.32 -5.03 16.22
C VAL A 415 -4.81 -4.99 14.78
N LEU A 416 -4.95 -6.15 14.12
CA LEU A 416 -5.56 -6.28 12.80
C LEU A 416 -6.96 -5.63 12.78
N LEU A 417 -7.84 -6.03 13.70
CA LEU A 417 -9.21 -5.50 13.77
C LEU A 417 -9.23 -4.01 14.12
N TYR A 418 -8.41 -3.60 15.10
CA TYR A 418 -8.30 -2.21 15.49
C TYR A 418 -7.91 -1.31 14.29
N ARG A 419 -6.94 -1.75 13.48
CA ARG A 419 -6.48 -0.99 12.31
C ARG A 419 -7.52 -0.93 11.19
N MET A 420 -8.38 -1.93 11.07
CA MET A 420 -9.52 -1.93 10.14
C MET A 420 -10.65 -1.00 10.61
N ALA A 421 -10.85 -0.87 11.91
CA ALA A 421 -11.98 -0.15 12.51
C ALA A 421 -11.84 1.38 12.51
N LYS A 422 -10.63 1.91 12.36
CA LYS A 422 -10.31 3.32 12.56
C LYS A 422 -10.13 4.10 11.26
N LEU A 423 -10.17 5.43 11.36
CA LEU A 423 -9.61 6.34 10.37
C LEU A 423 -8.21 6.81 10.81
N GLY A 424 -7.56 7.59 9.96
CA GLY A 424 -6.29 8.21 10.27
C GLY A 424 -5.13 7.21 10.36
N ARG A 425 -4.11 7.61 11.10
CA ARG A 425 -2.85 6.93 11.08
C ARG A 425 -2.91 5.51 11.60
N GLY A 426 -2.24 4.61 10.86
CA GLY A 426 -2.22 3.20 11.17
C GLY A 426 -3.46 2.45 10.73
N ARG A 427 -4.38 3.11 10.00
CA ARG A 427 -5.50 2.44 9.34
C ARG A 427 -5.02 1.44 8.30
N MET A 428 -5.75 0.33 8.15
CA MET A 428 -5.60 -0.65 7.06
C MET A 428 -6.96 -0.89 6.37
N PRO A 429 -7.00 -1.11 5.06
CA PRO A 429 -5.91 -1.04 4.08
C PRO A 429 -5.27 0.34 4.00
N HIS A 430 -3.96 0.36 3.68
CA HIS A 430 -3.18 1.59 3.65
C HIS A 430 -3.40 2.39 2.37
N PHE A 431 -3.72 1.69 1.28
CA PHE A 431 -4.02 2.22 -0.06
C PHE A 431 -5.38 1.71 -0.54
N GLY A 432 -5.93 2.37 -1.56
CA GLY A 432 -7.11 1.93 -2.29
C GLY A 432 -8.43 2.09 -1.53
N SER A 433 -8.41 2.61 -0.29
CA SER A 433 -9.62 2.83 0.50
C SER A 433 -9.43 3.94 1.53
N GLN A 434 -10.48 4.74 1.75
CA GLN A 434 -10.55 5.81 2.76
C GLN A 434 -11.75 5.65 3.71
N VAL A 435 -12.64 4.70 3.44
CA VAL A 435 -13.85 4.41 4.23
C VAL A 435 -13.71 3.08 4.96
N VAL A 436 -14.18 3.01 6.19
CA VAL A 436 -14.21 1.75 6.96
C VAL A 436 -15.23 0.80 6.37
N ASP A 437 -14.79 -0.39 5.98
CA ASP A 437 -15.69 -1.49 5.59
C ASP A 437 -16.33 -2.11 6.83
N ARG A 438 -17.58 -1.77 7.10
CA ARG A 438 -18.32 -2.28 8.27
C ARG A 438 -18.63 -3.76 8.17
N VAL A 439 -18.91 -4.24 6.96
CA VAL A 439 -19.23 -5.66 6.71
C VAL A 439 -17.99 -6.53 6.86
N GLY A 440 -16.88 -6.12 6.22
CA GLY A 440 -15.60 -6.81 6.36
C GLY A 440 -15.04 -6.76 7.78
N LEU A 441 -15.25 -5.64 8.50
CA LEU A 441 -14.87 -5.50 9.90
C LEU A 441 -15.63 -6.49 10.79
N GLN A 442 -16.95 -6.62 10.60
CA GLN A 442 -17.78 -7.57 11.34
C GLN A 442 -17.38 -9.01 11.01
N LEU A 443 -17.17 -9.33 9.74
CA LEU A 443 -16.73 -10.66 9.31
C LEU A 443 -15.43 -11.09 10.00
N VAL A 444 -14.43 -10.19 10.02
CA VAL A 444 -13.13 -10.48 10.64
C VAL A 444 -13.27 -10.56 12.17
N HIS A 445 -14.09 -9.71 12.77
CA HIS A 445 -14.40 -9.78 14.21
C HIS A 445 -14.97 -11.15 14.60
N ASP A 446 -16.02 -11.60 13.92
CA ASP A 446 -16.72 -12.83 14.22
C ASP A 446 -15.84 -14.06 14.02
N TRP A 447 -15.02 -14.03 12.97
CA TRP A 447 -14.02 -15.07 12.75
C TRP A 447 -13.01 -15.12 13.89
N ILE A 448 -12.40 -14.01 14.30
CA ILE A 448 -11.44 -13.97 15.40
C ILE A 448 -12.09 -14.45 16.71
N ASP A 449 -13.33 -14.03 17.00
CA ASP A 449 -14.06 -14.45 18.21
C ASP A 449 -14.36 -15.95 18.21
N SER A 450 -14.53 -16.57 17.04
CA SER A 450 -14.81 -18.01 16.87
C SER A 450 -13.56 -18.91 16.97
N LEU A 451 -12.36 -18.36 16.91
CA LEU A 451 -11.12 -19.14 16.95
C LEU A 451 -10.90 -19.77 18.35
N SER A 452 -10.36 -21.01 18.37
CA SER A 452 -9.95 -21.62 19.64
C SER A 452 -8.81 -20.85 20.30
N GLN A 453 -8.89 -20.71 21.61
CA GLN A 453 -7.83 -20.07 22.42
C GLN A 453 -6.51 -20.85 22.35
N ASP A 454 -6.57 -22.16 22.13
CA ASP A 454 -5.41 -23.06 22.13
C ASP A 454 -4.51 -22.85 20.89
N LEU A 455 -4.97 -22.06 19.91
CA LEU A 455 -4.19 -21.76 18.69
C LEU A 455 -2.97 -20.86 18.94
N ALA A 456 -2.81 -20.27 20.13
CA ALA A 456 -1.63 -19.50 20.48
C ALA A 456 -1.22 -19.78 21.96
N PRO A 457 0.10 -19.82 22.25
CA PRO A 457 0.57 -19.98 23.62
C PRO A 457 0.02 -18.91 24.55
N GLU A 458 -0.48 -19.32 25.71
CA GLU A 458 -1.06 -18.42 26.69
C GLU A 458 -0.01 -17.93 27.69
N GLY A 459 -0.02 -16.63 27.98
CA GLY A 459 0.80 -16.01 29.04
C GLY A 459 -0.08 -15.31 30.08
N THR A 460 0.53 -14.82 31.16
CA THR A 460 -0.19 -14.10 32.24
C THR A 460 -0.97 -12.90 31.71
N ALA A 461 -0.40 -12.14 30.76
CA ALA A 461 -1.07 -11.00 30.13
C ALA A 461 -2.34 -11.41 29.34
N ASP A 462 -2.41 -12.65 28.88
CA ASP A 462 -3.57 -13.13 28.11
C ASP A 462 -4.76 -13.40 29.03
N LYS A 463 -4.55 -13.86 30.27
CA LYS A 463 -5.59 -14.04 31.27
C LYS A 463 -6.22 -12.71 31.69
N THR A 464 -5.39 -11.74 32.08
CA THR A 464 -5.86 -10.40 32.45
C THR A 464 -6.60 -9.72 31.30
N ALA A 465 -6.14 -9.87 30.06
CA ALA A 465 -6.82 -9.30 28.91
C ALA A 465 -8.23 -9.90 28.69
N ARG A 466 -8.42 -11.20 28.97
CA ARG A 466 -9.73 -11.84 28.90
C ARG A 466 -10.70 -11.35 29.96
N GLU A 467 -10.21 -11.14 31.18
CA GLU A 467 -11.01 -10.56 32.27
C GLU A 467 -11.47 -9.16 31.87
N ILE A 468 -10.59 -8.32 31.34
CA ILE A 468 -10.91 -7.00 30.80
C ILE A 468 -11.95 -7.09 29.67
N LYS A 469 -11.78 -8.01 28.70
CA LYS A 469 -12.76 -8.23 27.61
C LYS A 469 -14.14 -8.55 28.19
N GLN A 470 -14.20 -9.42 29.18
CA GLN A 470 -15.47 -9.88 29.76
C GLN A 470 -16.17 -8.78 30.55
N GLN A 471 -15.41 -8.00 31.33
CA GLN A 471 -15.90 -6.80 32.01
C GLN A 471 -16.49 -5.79 31.00
N HIS A 472 -15.72 -5.42 29.98
CA HIS A 472 -16.18 -4.48 28.95
C HIS A 472 -17.41 -4.99 28.20
N ARG A 473 -17.48 -6.30 27.89
CA ARG A 473 -18.67 -6.91 27.26
C ARG A 473 -19.90 -6.76 28.15
N GLY A 474 -19.77 -6.95 29.46
CA GLY A 474 -20.86 -6.73 30.42
C GLY A 474 -21.35 -5.28 30.38
N LEU A 475 -20.44 -4.31 30.38
CA LEU A 475 -20.76 -2.89 30.29
C LEU A 475 -21.46 -2.52 28.96
N VAL A 476 -21.03 -3.07 27.83
CA VAL A 476 -21.68 -2.85 26.53
C VAL A 476 -23.09 -3.46 26.51
N MET A 477 -23.27 -4.63 27.13
CA MET A 477 -24.62 -5.23 27.25
C MET A 477 -25.54 -4.38 28.13
N GLU A 478 -25.04 -3.84 29.23
CA GLU A 478 -25.79 -2.90 30.09
C GLU A 478 -26.14 -1.63 29.30
N LEU A 479 -25.18 -1.06 28.54
CA LEU A 479 -25.40 0.12 27.71
C LEU A 479 -26.47 -0.08 26.62
N SER A 480 -26.74 -1.32 26.24
CA SER A 480 -27.76 -1.68 25.24
C SER A 480 -29.19 -1.67 25.81
N GLN A 481 -29.38 -1.43 27.10
CA GLN A 481 -30.71 -1.38 27.73
C GLN A 481 -31.36 0.00 27.54
N ASN A 482 -32.64 0.01 27.12
CA ASN A 482 -33.38 1.25 26.86
C ASN A 482 -33.66 2.07 28.13
N SER A 483 -33.72 1.44 29.28
CA SER A 483 -34.12 2.03 30.57
C SER A 483 -32.91 2.48 31.42
N LEU A 484 -31.70 2.50 30.85
CA LEU A 484 -30.49 2.84 31.59
C LEU A 484 -30.49 4.33 32.01
N ASP A 485 -30.23 4.59 33.29
CA ASP A 485 -30.09 5.93 33.84
C ASP A 485 -28.96 6.73 33.12
N VAL A 486 -29.13 8.06 33.06
CA VAL A 486 -28.20 8.95 32.34
C VAL A 486 -26.79 8.93 32.95
N ASP A 487 -26.69 8.97 34.28
CA ASP A 487 -25.41 9.03 34.97
C ASP A 487 -24.69 7.70 34.86
N ARG A 488 -25.42 6.59 35.00
CA ARG A 488 -24.86 5.25 34.79
C ARG A 488 -24.39 5.04 33.35
N ARG A 489 -25.17 5.51 32.37
CA ARG A 489 -24.77 5.42 30.95
C ARG A 489 -23.50 6.19 30.68
N ARG A 490 -23.36 7.44 31.20
CA ARG A 490 -22.13 8.24 31.08
C ARG A 490 -20.94 7.58 31.76
N ALA A 491 -21.14 7.02 32.95
CA ALA A 491 -20.10 6.29 33.66
C ALA A 491 -19.57 5.11 32.85
N ILE A 492 -20.47 4.30 32.26
CA ILE A 492 -20.09 3.17 31.39
C ILE A 492 -19.30 3.65 30.16
N VAL A 493 -19.79 4.71 29.48
CA VAL A 493 -19.10 5.24 28.29
C VAL A 493 -17.70 5.74 28.68
N THR A 494 -17.56 6.43 29.80
CA THR A 494 -16.27 6.93 30.28
C THR A 494 -15.32 5.78 30.57
N GLU A 495 -15.76 4.74 31.32
CA GLU A 495 -14.96 3.57 31.66
C GLU A 495 -14.48 2.82 30.42
N LEU A 496 -15.36 2.60 29.43
CA LEU A 496 -15.00 1.93 28.18
C LEU A 496 -14.01 2.76 27.33
N LEU A 497 -14.08 4.09 27.39
CA LEU A 497 -13.17 4.98 26.69
C LEU A 497 -11.81 5.16 27.38
N GLU A 498 -11.58 4.63 28.57
CA GLU A 498 -10.26 4.63 29.22
C GLU A 498 -9.24 3.76 28.46
N SER A 499 -9.70 2.83 27.60
CA SER A 499 -8.83 1.93 26.86
C SER A 499 -9.21 1.81 25.38
N SER A 500 -8.20 1.55 24.53
CA SER A 500 -8.44 1.29 23.11
C SER A 500 -9.27 0.03 22.85
N SER A 501 -9.18 -0.99 23.74
CA SER A 501 -9.98 -2.21 23.63
C SER A 501 -11.46 -1.97 23.99
N GLY A 502 -11.74 -1.19 25.03
CA GLY A 502 -13.10 -0.79 25.38
C GLY A 502 -13.72 0.12 24.29
N ALA A 503 -12.95 1.09 23.81
CA ALA A 503 -13.37 1.94 22.69
C ALA A 503 -13.69 1.12 21.43
N LEU A 504 -12.90 0.09 21.12
CA LEU A 504 -13.16 -0.80 19.98
C LEU A 504 -14.45 -1.61 20.18
N GLN A 505 -14.76 -2.06 21.42
CA GLN A 505 -16.03 -2.71 21.73
C GLN A 505 -17.24 -1.77 21.49
N LEU A 506 -17.13 -0.49 21.87
CA LEU A 506 -18.15 0.52 21.56
C LEU A 506 -18.33 0.71 20.05
N VAL A 507 -17.24 0.76 19.30
CA VAL A 507 -17.30 0.88 17.83
C VAL A 507 -17.99 -0.30 17.18
N MET A 508 -17.72 -1.52 17.64
CA MET A 508 -18.42 -2.72 17.17
C MET A 508 -19.90 -2.68 17.53
N ALA A 509 -20.25 -2.27 18.75
CA ALA A 509 -21.65 -2.09 19.16
C ALA A 509 -22.40 -1.02 18.34
N LEU A 510 -21.74 0.09 17.98
CA LEU A 510 -22.29 1.12 17.09
C LEU A 510 -22.57 0.60 15.68
N GLY A 511 -21.79 -0.35 15.20
CA GLY A 511 -21.93 -0.97 13.87
C GLY A 511 -22.90 -2.17 13.83
N HIS A 512 -23.34 -2.67 14.98
CA HIS A 512 -24.12 -3.91 15.05
C HIS A 512 -25.58 -3.69 14.61
N HIS A 513 -25.94 -4.16 13.42
CA HIS A 513 -27.28 -3.93 12.84
C HIS A 513 -28.40 -4.69 13.54
N GLN A 514 -28.14 -5.90 14.06
CA GLN A 514 -29.18 -6.75 14.71
C GLN A 514 -29.44 -6.34 16.16
N ARG A 515 -28.51 -5.66 16.83
CA ARG A 515 -28.64 -5.20 18.21
C ARG A 515 -28.07 -3.77 18.33
N PRO A 516 -28.75 -2.78 17.71
CA PRO A 516 -28.28 -1.40 17.76
C PRO A 516 -28.34 -0.86 19.18
N LEU A 517 -27.38 -0.02 19.54
CA LEU A 517 -27.46 0.76 20.79
C LEU A 517 -28.68 1.68 20.73
N PRO A 518 -29.36 1.93 21.89
CA PRO A 518 -30.39 2.96 21.99
C PRO A 518 -29.90 4.30 21.45
N GLU A 519 -30.78 5.03 20.78
CA GLU A 519 -30.40 6.27 20.06
C GLU A 519 -29.65 7.27 20.94
N GLN A 520 -30.07 7.43 22.21
CA GLN A 520 -29.41 8.33 23.14
C GLN A 520 -28.01 7.81 23.52
N ALA A 521 -27.85 6.53 23.80
CA ALA A 521 -26.54 5.93 24.08
C ALA A 521 -25.62 6.05 22.86
N ARG A 522 -26.16 5.82 21.66
CA ARG A 522 -25.42 5.98 20.41
C ARG A 522 -24.86 7.41 20.25
N LYS A 523 -25.67 8.45 20.50
CA LYS A 523 -25.25 9.85 20.42
C LYS A 523 -24.15 10.16 21.43
N GLU A 524 -24.32 9.76 22.69
CA GLU A 524 -23.36 9.98 23.76
C GLU A 524 -22.02 9.27 23.48
N VAL A 525 -22.06 8.03 23.02
CA VAL A 525 -20.86 7.25 22.65
C VAL A 525 -20.11 7.93 21.51
N ILE A 526 -20.81 8.36 20.44
CA ILE A 526 -20.18 9.01 19.30
C ILE A 526 -19.55 10.35 19.73
N GLN A 527 -20.28 11.14 20.51
CA GLN A 527 -19.77 12.42 20.96
C GLN A 527 -18.54 12.27 21.86
N ALA A 528 -18.64 11.48 22.93
CA ALA A 528 -17.54 11.29 23.87
C ALA A 528 -16.31 10.66 23.18
N GLY A 529 -16.51 9.69 22.28
CA GLY A 529 -15.43 9.05 21.55
C GLY A 529 -14.77 9.99 20.53
N SER A 530 -15.54 10.77 19.78
CA SER A 530 -15.01 11.69 18.75
C SER A 530 -14.32 12.93 19.33
N GLU A 531 -14.65 13.33 20.54
CA GLU A 531 -14.05 14.45 21.29
C GLU A 531 -12.92 13.99 22.23
N HIS A 532 -12.64 12.69 22.29
CA HIS A 532 -11.68 12.13 23.23
C HIS A 532 -10.26 12.69 22.99
N ALA A 533 -9.53 13.01 24.09
CA ALA A 533 -8.19 13.58 24.01
C ALA A 533 -7.15 12.64 23.39
N ASP A 534 -7.27 11.34 23.70
CA ASP A 534 -6.39 10.31 23.10
C ASP A 534 -6.78 10.05 21.65
N VAL A 535 -5.85 10.36 20.75
CA VAL A 535 -6.02 10.14 19.30
C VAL A 535 -6.27 8.68 18.94
N ARG A 536 -5.76 7.72 19.73
CA ARG A 536 -5.99 6.28 19.50
C ARG A 536 -7.46 5.93 19.64
N ILE A 537 -8.15 6.56 20.56
CA ILE A 537 -9.58 6.40 20.80
C ILE A 537 -10.37 7.25 19.80
N ARG A 538 -10.07 8.53 19.68
CA ARG A 538 -10.78 9.46 18.79
C ARG A 538 -10.86 8.98 17.35
N ASP A 539 -9.75 8.46 16.78
CA ASP A 539 -9.70 7.97 15.40
C ASP A 539 -10.65 6.79 15.13
N LEU A 540 -11.04 6.02 16.14
CA LEU A 540 -12.03 4.95 16.04
C LEU A 540 -13.44 5.48 15.78
N PHE A 541 -13.79 6.65 16.35
CA PHE A 541 -15.12 7.24 16.25
C PHE A 541 -15.25 8.25 15.11
N GLU A 542 -14.16 8.66 14.49
CA GLU A 542 -14.16 9.70 13.46
C GLU A 542 -15.04 9.35 12.24
N SER A 543 -15.19 8.06 11.92
CA SER A 543 -16.05 7.61 10.82
C SER A 543 -17.56 7.83 11.08
N PHE A 544 -17.97 8.08 12.32
CA PHE A 544 -19.37 8.29 12.72
C PHE A 544 -19.77 9.77 12.75
N VAL A 545 -18.83 10.70 12.58
CA VAL A 545 -19.13 12.12 12.52
C VAL A 545 -19.08 12.68 11.10
N PRO A 546 -19.78 13.80 10.81
CA PRO A 546 -19.72 14.43 9.50
C PRO A 546 -18.29 14.75 9.06
N VAL A 547 -18.03 14.70 7.76
CA VAL A 547 -16.68 14.96 7.20
C VAL A 547 -16.12 16.31 7.59
N SER A 548 -16.98 17.33 7.70
CA SER A 548 -16.59 18.69 8.14
C SER A 548 -16.04 18.75 9.56
N GLN A 549 -16.40 17.78 10.41
CA GLN A 549 -15.92 17.66 11.79
C GLN A 549 -14.72 16.72 11.94
N ARG A 550 -14.35 16.02 10.87
CA ARG A 550 -13.20 15.10 10.86
C ARG A 550 -11.88 15.86 10.79
N VAL A 551 -10.84 15.20 11.28
CA VAL A 551 -9.47 15.74 11.19
C VAL A 551 -9.06 15.86 9.72
N GLN A 552 -8.66 17.07 9.31
CA GLN A 552 -8.17 17.32 7.96
C GLN A 552 -6.72 16.85 7.84
N ARG A 553 -6.52 15.66 7.28
CA ARG A 553 -5.21 15.03 7.10
C ARG A 553 -4.60 15.38 5.74
N LEU A 554 -3.28 15.29 5.63
CA LEU A 554 -2.54 15.59 4.40
C LEU A 554 -2.93 14.66 3.24
N GLY A 555 -3.22 13.39 3.52
CA GLY A 555 -3.47 12.39 2.48
C GLY A 555 -2.18 11.91 1.82
N THR A 556 -2.29 11.25 0.67
CA THR A 556 -1.16 10.65 -0.03
C THR A 556 -0.35 11.65 -0.85
N VAL A 557 -0.99 12.70 -1.35
CA VAL A 557 -0.32 13.78 -2.10
C VAL A 557 0.13 14.87 -1.11
N ILE A 558 1.36 14.75 -0.65
CA ILE A 558 1.95 15.67 0.32
C ILE A 558 2.87 16.65 -0.40
N ARG A 559 2.57 17.94 -0.31
CA ARG A 559 3.38 19.02 -0.88
C ARG A 559 4.32 19.60 0.18
N PRO A 560 5.64 19.33 0.10
CA PRO A 560 6.61 19.81 1.09
C PRO A 560 6.56 21.33 1.30
N ASP A 561 6.37 22.11 0.23
CA ASP A 561 6.33 23.58 0.30
C ASP A 561 5.20 24.12 1.18
N ALA A 562 4.03 23.49 1.18
CA ALA A 562 2.92 23.87 2.06
C ALA A 562 3.26 23.65 3.54
N ILE A 563 4.03 22.61 3.85
CA ILE A 563 4.50 22.31 5.21
C ILE A 563 5.59 23.30 5.61
N LEU A 564 6.55 23.58 4.71
CA LEU A 564 7.66 24.49 4.96
C LEU A 564 7.20 25.94 5.17
N ALA A 565 6.14 26.36 4.49
CA ALA A 565 5.53 27.66 4.64
C ALA A 565 4.79 27.83 5.99
N ARG A 566 4.45 26.73 6.68
CA ARG A 566 3.69 26.76 7.93
C ARG A 566 4.63 26.93 9.14
N PRO A 567 4.37 27.89 10.05
CA PRO A 567 5.09 27.96 11.31
C PRO A 567 4.74 26.74 12.17
N GLY A 568 5.76 26.14 12.81
CA GLY A 568 5.60 24.99 13.68
C GLY A 568 6.02 25.30 15.12
N ASN A 569 5.42 24.59 16.08
CA ASN A 569 5.74 24.64 17.49
C ASN A 569 6.62 23.44 17.89
N ALA A 570 7.87 23.69 18.24
CA ALA A 570 8.81 22.61 18.58
C ALA A 570 8.41 21.82 19.85
N ALA A 571 7.75 22.44 20.83
CA ALA A 571 7.28 21.74 22.03
C ALA A 571 6.14 20.76 21.68
N ALA A 572 5.17 21.20 20.88
CA ALA A 572 4.12 20.31 20.36
C ALA A 572 4.71 19.21 19.50
N GLY A 573 5.70 19.51 18.65
CA GLY A 573 6.43 18.53 17.85
C GLY A 573 7.18 17.48 18.69
N ARG A 574 7.76 17.90 19.82
CA ARG A 574 8.39 16.99 20.76
C ARG A 574 7.39 16.00 21.38
N GLU A 575 6.24 16.47 21.78
CA GLU A 575 5.16 15.62 22.28
C GLU A 575 4.69 14.63 21.21
N LEU A 576 4.52 15.06 19.98
CA LEU A 576 4.20 14.18 18.84
C LEU A 576 5.27 13.12 18.62
N PHE A 577 6.53 13.46 18.71
CA PHE A 577 7.65 12.52 18.55
C PHE A 577 7.71 11.48 19.69
N LEU A 578 7.57 11.92 20.94
CA LEU A 578 7.74 11.08 22.13
C LEU A 578 6.48 10.33 22.55
N LYS A 579 5.31 10.96 22.42
CA LYS A 579 4.04 10.43 22.93
C LYS A 579 2.99 10.23 21.86
N GLY A 580 3.25 10.71 20.62
CA GLY A 580 2.29 10.61 19.53
C GLY A 580 1.83 9.17 19.30
N ALA A 581 0.56 8.90 19.59
CA ALA A 581 -0.03 7.58 19.46
C ALA A 581 -0.06 7.07 18.00
N GLY A 582 0.13 7.97 17.06
CA GLY A 582 0.13 7.68 15.64
C GLY A 582 1.54 7.55 15.04
N VAL A 583 2.41 8.55 15.25
CA VAL A 583 3.80 8.57 14.74
C VAL A 583 4.71 8.07 15.84
N GLN A 584 5.08 6.80 15.80
CA GLN A 584 5.89 6.22 16.86
C GLN A 584 7.39 6.37 16.55
N CYS A 585 7.84 7.59 16.27
CA CYS A 585 9.24 7.90 15.93
C CYS A 585 10.21 7.33 16.97
N ARG A 586 9.87 7.47 18.27
CA ARG A 586 10.67 6.96 19.38
C ARG A 586 10.81 5.44 19.42
N ASN A 587 9.99 4.67 18.71
CA ASN A 587 10.13 3.21 18.68
C ASN A 587 11.37 2.78 17.88
N CYS A 588 11.82 3.62 16.98
CA CYS A 588 12.99 3.37 16.16
C CYS A 588 14.11 4.36 16.44
N HIS A 589 13.78 5.62 16.75
CA HIS A 589 14.75 6.70 16.93
C HIS A 589 14.90 7.13 18.38
N ARG A 590 16.10 7.54 18.73
CA ARG A 590 16.43 8.13 20.03
C ARG A 590 16.65 9.63 19.89
N VAL A 591 16.18 10.40 20.87
CA VAL A 591 16.45 11.85 21.06
C VAL A 591 16.66 12.11 22.54
N ALA A 592 17.74 12.79 22.92
CA ALA A 592 18.10 13.13 24.31
C ALA A 592 18.01 11.91 25.26
N GLY A 593 18.50 10.77 24.83
CA GLY A 593 18.47 9.51 25.58
C GLY A 593 17.11 8.82 25.63
N GLN A 594 16.02 9.42 25.10
CA GLN A 594 14.68 8.84 25.09
C GLN A 594 14.37 8.20 23.72
N GLY A 595 13.82 7.00 23.74
CA GLY A 595 13.50 6.23 22.53
C GLY A 595 14.43 5.05 22.31
N ASN A 596 14.39 4.47 21.12
CA ASN A 596 15.11 3.25 20.77
C ASN A 596 16.16 3.49 19.66
N GLN A 597 17.07 2.53 19.51
CA GLN A 597 18.15 2.55 18.52
C GLN A 597 17.95 1.51 17.41
N LEU A 598 16.74 1.36 16.92
CA LEU A 598 16.47 0.54 15.74
C LEU A 598 16.75 1.34 14.45
N GLY A 599 16.57 2.64 14.51
CA GLY A 599 16.98 3.63 13.53
C GLY A 599 18.08 4.54 14.07
N PRO A 600 18.55 5.52 13.27
CA PRO A 600 19.57 6.48 13.70
C PRO A 600 19.12 7.32 14.90
N ASP A 601 20.10 7.65 15.75
CA ASP A 601 19.95 8.67 16.78
C ASP A 601 19.74 10.04 16.10
N LEU A 602 18.79 10.81 16.61
CA LEU A 602 18.44 12.10 16.00
C LEU A 602 19.01 13.31 16.77
N ASP A 603 19.80 13.07 17.83
CA ASP A 603 20.52 14.17 18.51
C ASP A 603 21.45 14.85 17.53
N GLY A 604 21.34 16.18 17.41
CA GLY A 604 22.09 16.96 16.46
C GLY A 604 21.67 16.84 14.99
N ILE A 605 20.51 16.24 14.68
CA ILE A 605 20.04 16.04 13.31
C ILE A 605 19.92 17.38 12.53
N ALA A 606 19.56 18.45 13.22
CA ALA A 606 19.40 19.79 12.65
C ALA A 606 20.75 20.49 12.36
N LYS A 607 21.87 20.01 12.90
CA LYS A 607 23.20 20.53 12.49
C LYS A 607 23.51 20.20 11.04
N LYS A 608 22.84 19.22 10.49
CA LYS A 608 23.19 18.48 9.31
C LYS A 608 22.11 18.51 8.25
N ASN A 609 20.86 18.78 8.66
CA ASN A 609 19.70 18.81 7.79
C ASN A 609 18.91 20.09 8.03
N ASP A 610 18.60 20.82 6.98
CA ASP A 610 17.63 21.89 7.02
C ASP A 610 16.20 21.34 7.08
N ARG A 611 15.22 22.23 7.23
CA ARG A 611 13.80 21.82 7.32
C ARG A 611 13.33 21.07 6.08
N ARG A 612 13.85 21.42 4.88
CA ARG A 612 13.47 20.75 3.63
C ARG A 612 14.03 19.33 3.59
N ALA A 613 15.29 19.15 3.90
CA ALA A 613 15.93 17.83 3.95
C ALA A 613 15.26 16.91 4.98
N LEU A 614 14.87 17.45 6.15
CA LEU A 614 14.17 16.69 7.19
C LEU A 614 12.81 16.18 6.70
N ILE A 615 11.99 17.04 6.08
CA ILE A 615 10.68 16.62 5.60
C ILE A 615 10.77 15.63 4.44
N GLU A 616 11.69 15.81 3.51
CA GLU A 616 11.91 14.91 2.40
C GLU A 616 12.36 13.53 2.89
N THR A 617 13.26 13.44 3.87
CA THR A 617 13.69 12.17 4.47
C THR A 617 12.54 11.42 5.12
N ILE A 618 11.58 12.12 5.72
CA ILE A 618 10.41 11.49 6.34
C ILE A 618 9.41 11.01 5.27
N LEU A 619 9.26 11.75 4.19
CA LEU A 619 8.36 11.40 3.10
C LEU A 619 8.86 10.19 2.30
N GLU A 620 10.17 10.05 2.16
CA GLU A 620 10.83 9.07 1.30
C GLU A 620 11.89 8.23 2.06
N PRO A 621 11.49 7.48 3.10
CA PRO A 621 12.44 6.82 4.01
C PRO A 621 13.22 5.68 3.36
N SER A 622 12.73 5.15 2.25
CA SER A 622 13.39 4.08 1.49
C SER A 622 14.34 4.63 0.41
N ARG A 623 14.30 5.94 0.14
CA ARG A 623 15.16 6.59 -0.86
C ARG A 623 16.64 6.38 -0.58
N LYS A 624 17.00 6.35 0.71
CA LYS A 624 18.33 6.00 1.16
C LYS A 624 18.29 5.32 2.51
N ILE A 625 18.82 4.10 2.55
CA ILE A 625 18.95 3.31 3.77
C ILE A 625 20.45 3.18 4.05
N ASP A 626 20.89 3.70 5.20
CA ASP A 626 22.24 3.45 5.70
C ASP A 626 22.49 1.93 5.76
N PRO A 627 23.62 1.42 5.25
CA PRO A 627 23.94 -0.01 5.31
C PRO A 627 23.76 -0.63 6.70
N LYS A 628 24.04 0.11 7.77
CA LYS A 628 23.83 -0.30 9.16
C LYS A 628 22.35 -0.54 9.52
N TYR A 629 21.43 0.14 8.82
CA TYR A 629 19.99 0.03 9.01
C TYR A 629 19.30 -0.65 7.81
N ARG A 630 20.09 -1.30 6.95
CA ARG A 630 19.55 -2.06 5.82
C ARG A 630 18.85 -3.31 6.33
N THR A 631 17.66 -3.50 5.86
CA THR A 631 16.85 -4.68 6.16
C THR A 631 17.33 -5.85 5.31
N TYR A 632 17.37 -7.04 5.88
CA TYR A 632 17.66 -8.29 5.19
C TYR A 632 16.46 -9.22 5.28
N LEU A 633 16.23 -9.96 4.22
CA LEU A 633 15.30 -11.09 4.18
C LEU A 633 16.13 -12.35 4.22
N VAL A 634 15.83 -13.23 5.19
CA VAL A 634 16.35 -14.60 5.25
C VAL A 634 15.21 -15.52 4.92
N GLU A 635 15.42 -16.41 3.97
CA GLU A 635 14.57 -17.56 3.73
C GLU A 635 15.28 -18.82 4.22
N THR A 636 14.54 -19.66 4.93
CA THR A 636 15.06 -20.94 5.38
C THR A 636 14.73 -22.05 4.39
N VAL A 637 15.50 -23.14 4.45
CA VAL A 637 15.25 -24.35 3.65
C VAL A 637 13.85 -24.96 3.88
N GLN A 638 13.22 -24.66 5.03
CA GLN A 638 11.82 -25.02 5.31
C GLN A 638 10.81 -24.02 4.74
N GLY A 639 11.26 -22.98 4.02
CA GLY A 639 10.40 -21.95 3.42
C GLY A 639 9.91 -20.89 4.41
N GLN A 640 10.45 -20.82 5.62
CA GLN A 640 10.17 -19.72 6.56
C GLN A 640 10.92 -18.47 6.15
N VAL A 641 10.28 -17.31 6.30
CA VAL A 641 10.87 -16.03 5.90
C VAL A 641 10.96 -15.10 7.12
N TYR A 642 12.16 -14.58 7.32
CA TYR A 642 12.45 -13.60 8.36
C TYR A 642 12.98 -12.33 7.74
N THR A 643 12.57 -11.18 8.26
CA THR A 643 13.09 -9.88 7.81
C THR A 643 13.50 -9.05 9.03
N GLY A 644 14.66 -8.43 8.98
CA GLY A 644 15.19 -7.61 10.07
C GLY A 644 16.49 -6.93 9.69
N LEU A 645 17.04 -6.16 10.61
CA LEU A 645 18.41 -5.67 10.49
C LEU A 645 19.38 -6.82 10.74
N LEU A 646 20.37 -6.96 9.91
CA LEU A 646 21.43 -7.95 10.09
C LEU A 646 22.29 -7.54 11.30
N ALA A 647 22.11 -8.26 12.43
CA ALA A 647 22.87 -8.01 13.64
C ALA A 647 24.26 -8.67 13.59
N SER A 648 24.34 -9.91 13.09
CA SER A 648 25.59 -10.62 12.82
C SER A 648 25.38 -11.71 11.77
N ARG A 649 26.49 -12.09 11.13
CA ARG A 649 26.57 -13.24 10.24
C ARG A 649 27.89 -13.97 10.51
N SER A 650 27.81 -15.26 10.75
CA SER A 650 28.96 -16.15 10.89
C SER A 650 28.75 -17.42 10.06
N ASP A 651 29.73 -18.28 10.05
CA ASP A 651 29.62 -19.60 9.41
C ASP A 651 28.66 -20.56 10.15
N GLN A 652 28.23 -20.18 11.38
CA GLN A 652 27.35 -21.01 12.21
C GLN A 652 25.92 -20.49 12.22
N GLU A 653 25.71 -19.16 12.19
CA GLU A 653 24.37 -18.56 12.26
C GLU A 653 24.28 -17.20 11.59
N VAL A 654 23.07 -16.88 11.18
CA VAL A 654 22.63 -15.52 10.80
C VAL A 654 21.69 -14.99 11.88
N VAL A 655 22.01 -13.81 12.43
CA VAL A 655 21.18 -13.16 13.46
C VAL A 655 20.54 -11.91 12.87
N LEU A 656 19.23 -11.91 12.81
CA LEU A 656 18.43 -10.74 12.43
C LEU A 656 17.86 -10.08 13.69
N ARG A 657 17.78 -8.75 13.70
CA ARG A 657 17.01 -7.98 14.67
C ARG A 657 15.76 -7.44 13.98
N ASP A 658 14.60 -7.94 14.41
CA ASP A 658 13.32 -7.53 13.83
C ASP A 658 12.88 -6.13 14.31
N ALA A 659 11.77 -5.62 13.76
CA ALA A 659 11.20 -4.33 14.15
C ALA A 659 10.73 -4.26 15.61
N THR A 660 10.60 -5.41 16.31
CA THR A 660 10.33 -5.51 17.75
C THR A 660 11.60 -5.54 18.60
N ARG A 661 12.78 -5.53 17.97
CA ARG A 661 14.12 -5.68 18.56
C ARG A 661 14.42 -7.10 19.05
N LYS A 662 13.59 -8.09 18.71
CA LYS A 662 13.88 -9.48 18.99
C LYS A 662 14.99 -9.94 18.05
N GLU A 663 15.99 -10.61 18.62
CA GLU A 663 16.97 -11.32 17.83
C GLU A 663 16.39 -12.65 17.35
N ILE A 664 16.42 -12.85 16.05
CA ILE A 664 16.04 -14.09 15.39
C ILE A 664 17.34 -14.74 14.95
N ARG A 665 17.67 -15.89 15.56
CA ARG A 665 18.86 -16.66 15.25
C ARG A 665 18.48 -17.81 14.34
N ILE A 666 19.15 -17.91 13.21
CA ILE A 666 18.90 -18.91 12.16
C ILE A 666 20.23 -19.60 11.93
N ALA A 667 20.27 -20.93 12.06
CA ALA A 667 21.48 -21.69 11.79
C ALA A 667 21.90 -21.47 10.32
N ALA A 668 23.20 -21.39 10.05
CA ALA A 668 23.68 -21.09 8.71
C ALA A 668 23.25 -22.16 7.69
N GLU A 669 23.15 -23.42 8.12
CA GLU A 669 22.68 -24.58 7.34
C GLU A 669 21.18 -24.49 6.99
N ASP A 670 20.40 -23.76 7.79
CA ASP A 670 18.97 -23.53 7.53
C ASP A 670 18.71 -22.32 6.61
N VAL A 671 19.71 -21.54 6.26
CA VAL A 671 19.56 -20.37 5.39
C VAL A 671 19.63 -20.79 3.93
N ASP A 672 18.51 -20.72 3.24
CA ASP A 672 18.44 -20.91 1.79
C ASP A 672 18.81 -19.62 1.04
N LEU A 673 18.27 -18.48 1.49
CA LEU A 673 18.51 -17.18 0.88
C LEU A 673 18.71 -16.09 1.93
N LEU A 674 19.75 -15.27 1.76
CA LEU A 674 19.96 -14.03 2.51
C LEU A 674 20.10 -12.86 1.54
N THR A 675 19.09 -12.00 1.46
CA THR A 675 19.05 -10.92 0.49
C THR A 675 18.80 -9.57 1.16
N PRO A 676 19.65 -8.54 0.91
CA PRO A 676 19.37 -7.18 1.34
C PRO A 676 18.10 -6.65 0.69
N GLN A 677 17.28 -5.97 1.48
CA GLN A 677 16.02 -5.41 1.00
C GLN A 677 16.20 -3.94 0.59
N PRO A 678 15.51 -3.49 -0.47
CA PRO A 678 15.56 -2.10 -0.92
C PRO A 678 14.68 -1.16 -0.07
N LYS A 679 13.89 -1.69 0.85
CA LYS A 679 12.96 -0.93 1.69
C LYS A 679 13.49 -0.70 3.10
N SER A 680 13.28 0.52 3.60
CA SER A 680 13.54 0.91 4.98
C SER A 680 12.55 0.25 5.95
N LEU A 681 12.99 -0.01 7.20
CA LEU A 681 12.07 -0.29 8.30
C LEU A 681 11.18 0.92 8.64
N MET A 682 11.60 2.15 8.29
CA MET A 682 10.77 3.33 8.42
C MET A 682 9.67 3.29 7.34
N PRO A 683 8.38 3.32 7.70
CA PRO A 683 7.30 3.20 6.73
C PRO A 683 7.19 4.39 5.79
N GLU A 684 6.87 4.15 4.53
CA GLU A 684 6.47 5.18 3.58
C GLU A 684 5.10 5.78 3.96
N LEU A 685 4.79 6.97 3.46
CA LEU A 685 3.56 7.73 3.75
C LEU A 685 3.27 7.95 5.25
N LEU A 686 4.34 8.04 6.02
CA LEU A 686 4.29 8.21 7.47
C LEU A 686 3.45 9.42 7.90
N LEU A 687 3.45 10.48 7.10
CA LEU A 687 2.81 11.76 7.39
C LEU A 687 1.38 11.89 6.82
N LYS A 688 0.92 10.97 6.00
CA LYS A 688 -0.37 11.10 5.28
C LYS A 688 -1.57 11.31 6.19
N ASP A 689 -1.52 10.73 7.39
CA ASP A 689 -2.58 10.75 8.38
C ASP A 689 -2.42 11.88 9.41
N MET A 690 -1.39 12.71 9.26
CA MET A 690 -1.17 13.89 10.09
C MET A 690 -1.83 15.13 9.47
N THR A 691 -2.17 16.10 10.30
CA THR A 691 -2.56 17.44 9.80
C THR A 691 -1.34 18.22 9.35
N LEU A 692 -1.55 19.21 8.51
CA LEU A 692 -0.50 20.14 8.08
C LEU A 692 0.23 20.77 9.27
N GLN A 693 -0.51 21.15 10.32
CA GLN A 693 0.06 21.75 11.54
C GLN A 693 0.91 20.77 12.33
N GLN A 694 0.42 19.54 12.51
CA GLN A 694 1.18 18.49 13.22
C GLN A 694 2.52 18.21 12.55
N VAL A 695 2.55 18.19 11.21
CA VAL A 695 3.81 17.96 10.49
C VAL A 695 4.73 19.17 10.60
N ALA A 696 4.18 20.39 10.55
CA ALA A 696 4.97 21.60 10.76
C ALA A 696 5.56 21.65 12.19
N ASP A 697 4.81 21.22 13.21
CA ASP A 697 5.26 21.13 14.59
C ASP A 697 6.37 20.09 14.77
N LEU A 698 6.17 18.90 14.23
CA LEU A 698 7.18 17.83 14.23
C LEU A 698 8.47 18.29 13.55
N LEU A 699 8.34 18.94 12.40
CA LEU A 699 9.47 19.48 11.65
C LEU A 699 10.19 20.59 12.42
N ALA A 700 9.45 21.45 13.15
CA ALA A 700 10.04 22.45 14.01
C ALA A 700 10.82 21.84 15.17
N PHE A 701 10.32 20.76 15.77
CA PHE A 701 11.02 20.02 16.79
C PHE A 701 12.31 19.40 16.25
N LEU A 702 12.26 18.66 15.13
CA LEU A 702 13.43 18.04 14.54
C LEU A 702 14.48 19.08 14.15
N ALA A 703 14.06 20.23 13.63
CA ALA A 703 14.92 21.36 13.29
C ALA A 703 15.53 22.06 14.51
N SER A 704 15.01 21.82 15.71
CA SER A 704 15.58 22.36 16.97
C SER A 704 16.68 21.47 17.57
N LEU A 705 16.82 20.22 17.10
CA LEU A 705 17.80 19.27 17.58
C LEU A 705 19.19 19.55 16.99
N LYS A 706 19.89 20.54 17.57
CA LYS A 706 21.23 21.01 17.16
C LYS A 706 22.33 20.35 17.94
#